data_e9d55eebcc47445ce7f1a0127dd122e1
#
_entry.id   e9d55eebcc47445ce7f1a0127dd122e1
#
_cell.length_a   1.000
_cell.length_b   1.000
_cell.length_c   1.000
_cell.angle_alpha   90.00
_cell.angle_beta   90.00
_cell.angle_gamma   90.00
#
_symmetry.space_group_name_H-M   'P 1'
#
loop_
_entity.id
_entity.type
_entity.pdbx_description
1 polymer ?
#
loop_
_entity_poly.entity_id
_entity_poly.type
_entity_poly.pdbx_seq_one_letter_code
_entity_poly.pdbx_strand_id
1 'polypeptide(L)'
;MCFAKRLGRLLCCVEGVFIVCGMALGAEIHVSPKGSDEAPGSVREPVLTLEKARLLAREARARQPGEPVSLLLHPGTHRVTRTVAFTAEDAGTREAPLQLLAWRTPSTPPEARPVLVGGKVVTGWKACSFNGRDGVFEADLKPLGITTPFRQVYLNGQRLIWARYPNADPALPYSGGWAYVDGVRPPMYKDIEGERTDTVVLRERDVHAWSRPEEGEMCIFPRYNWWNRIEKIAAFDPGSRTFTLAKKMPYAARPEDRYCVMGLREELDAPGEWFQDVAGQRLYLIPPAGADLTRDQITVPTVNDILSFNKTHHVRIANLELTCAETHALRFQDCDHMTVEACRIHDLGFFSGSGIGIRGGREGRIRGCDIWHIGGHGVSVYAGDVDSMTRCFHEVENCYIHHVGQFNRHGLGVMIGGAGVRVAHNLMHDLPRSGIFHGGVLHTLEYNRIRHCNLEMEDTGCTYTGGWCGGWHTIRYNHCSDSIGFNNHGKFFVFAWGIYLDESGCGNDVYGNLVERCQVGAMHLHNARENHIYNNIFANNAGPEGKTHQFSLQTWNNSPTAVFLRDRQPKMLKAYTRLMANPEWAKMRGMHVSPADPFLPDGTIMRGNRIFRNIFLYSEQPDSRYIRENGVNLTHNLINSNVVWNGGAQPVKTGKQAVRRPIADLTERIPNAAFARAVDAAALASDPNQTIAAEWFWYQKILPGLQAERVTRGDAQALRLFGAFNGERKYIKYPCVRSAPFTLPYGKHYRLTFALRHHEADGEVLVRLVCENKGLWKALGPRGFLKRSDMSDISTASEALPCETGFYLPKPGEAGFDARMEAFTLHFEFQSKQGWAEISGLRLEEVEPASEWEAWQMAGADRDSVVADPQFVDAARGDFRLKPDSPALKLGFEPIAFDKIGPYPDAARATWPIIEAEGVREHPEWLTSVPIPK
;
A
#
# COMPACT_ATOMS: atom_id res chain seq x y z
N MET A 1 27.17 -6.24 -55.69
CA MET A 1 26.70 -6.14 -57.11
C MET A 1 25.36 -5.45 -57.03
N CYS A 2 25.42 -4.21 -57.24
CA CYS A 2 24.98 -3.42 -58.37
C CYS A 2 23.55 -3.71 -58.84
N PHE A 3 22.63 -2.76 -58.63
CA PHE A 3 22.23 -1.84 -59.71
C PHE A 3 21.46 -0.64 -59.14
N ALA A 4 21.93 0.52 -59.53
CA ALA A 4 21.37 1.85 -59.31
C ALA A 4 20.60 2.32 -60.59
N LYS A 5 19.77 3.35 -60.40
CA LYS A 5 19.29 4.35 -61.35
C LYS A 5 18.13 3.99 -62.29
N ARG A 6 17.03 4.74 -62.21
CA ARG A 6 16.66 5.72 -63.25
C ARG A 6 15.56 6.68 -62.82
N LEU A 7 15.87 7.95 -62.83
CA LEU A 7 14.94 9.08 -62.88
C LEU A 7 14.22 9.04 -64.28
N GLY A 8 12.94 9.38 -64.25
CA GLY A 8 12.16 9.74 -65.48
C GLY A 8 11.18 10.85 -65.16
N ARG A 9 11.54 12.08 -65.55
CA ARG A 9 10.62 13.21 -65.54
C ARG A 9 9.59 12.99 -66.66
N LEU A 10 8.30 13.16 -66.33
CA LEU A 10 7.27 13.55 -67.30
C LEU A 10 6.55 14.79 -66.77
N LEU A 11 6.80 15.93 -67.43
CA LEU A 11 5.94 17.10 -67.34
C LEU A 11 4.71 16.79 -68.23
N CYS A 12 3.53 16.85 -67.67
CA CYS A 12 2.29 17.13 -68.34
C CYS A 12 1.64 18.35 -67.68
N CYS A 13 1.66 19.47 -68.42
CA CYS A 13 0.83 20.61 -68.08
C CYS A 13 -0.64 20.25 -68.34
N VAL A 14 -1.46 20.32 -67.34
CA VAL A 14 -2.91 20.44 -67.46
C VAL A 14 -3.31 21.58 -66.50
N GLU A 15 -3.98 22.56 -67.13
CA GLU A 15 -4.58 23.69 -66.42
C GLU A 15 -5.47 23.16 -65.24
N GLY A 16 -4.94 23.25 -64.02
CA GLY A 16 -5.63 22.78 -62.84
C GLY A 16 -6.05 23.96 -61.99
N VAL A 17 -7.32 24.08 -61.81
CA VAL A 17 -7.94 24.84 -60.76
C VAL A 17 -7.25 24.47 -59.41
N PHE A 18 -6.48 25.40 -58.83
CA PHE A 18 -6.04 25.30 -57.46
C PHE A 18 -7.30 25.35 -56.59
N ILE A 19 -7.85 24.20 -56.28
CA ILE A 19 -8.68 24.07 -55.07
C ILE A 19 -7.69 24.25 -53.90
N VAL A 20 -7.51 25.48 -53.45
CA VAL A 20 -7.04 25.78 -52.11
C VAL A 20 -8.09 25.16 -51.20
N CYS A 21 -7.83 23.95 -50.76
CA CYS A 21 -8.52 23.40 -49.61
C CYS A 21 -8.22 24.38 -48.47
N GLY A 22 -9.04 25.40 -48.34
CA GLY A 22 -9.05 26.28 -47.18
C GLY A 22 -9.27 25.39 -45.97
N MET A 23 -8.22 25.10 -45.21
CA MET A 23 -8.46 24.68 -43.82
C MET A 23 -9.32 25.79 -43.28
N ALA A 24 -10.58 25.50 -42.99
CA ALA A 24 -11.47 26.43 -42.30
C ALA A 24 -10.78 26.81 -40.98
N LEU A 25 -10.33 28.04 -40.91
CA LEU A 25 -9.82 28.61 -39.69
C LEU A 25 -11.03 28.70 -38.71
N GLY A 26 -11.11 27.77 -37.80
CA GLY A 26 -12.18 27.73 -36.78
C GLY A 26 -12.24 29.07 -36.00
N ALA A 27 -13.31 29.27 -35.27
CA ALA A 27 -13.52 30.49 -34.50
C ALA A 27 -12.46 30.58 -33.37
N GLU A 28 -11.68 31.67 -33.38
CA GLU A 28 -10.71 32.00 -32.34
C GLU A 28 -11.25 33.09 -31.41
N ILE A 29 -11.25 32.81 -30.09
CA ILE A 29 -11.69 33.73 -29.02
C ILE A 29 -10.51 33.94 -28.10
N HIS A 30 -9.98 35.17 -28.09
CA HIS A 30 -8.84 35.52 -27.27
C HIS A 30 -9.26 35.98 -25.88
N VAL A 31 -8.58 35.46 -24.86
CA VAL A 31 -8.77 35.80 -23.45
C VAL A 31 -7.48 36.40 -22.90
N SER A 32 -7.52 37.56 -22.29
CA SER A 32 -6.33 38.23 -21.77
C SER A 32 -6.59 38.80 -20.38
N PRO A 33 -5.61 38.72 -19.45
CA PRO A 33 -5.71 39.41 -18.14
C PRO A 33 -5.89 40.91 -18.25
N LYS A 34 -5.61 41.48 -19.43
CA LYS A 34 -5.77 42.91 -19.74
C LYS A 34 -6.94 43.18 -20.69
N GLY A 35 -7.79 42.20 -20.93
CA GLY A 35 -8.97 42.27 -21.78
C GLY A 35 -10.17 42.95 -21.11
N SER A 36 -11.30 43.00 -21.82
CA SER A 36 -12.58 43.49 -21.32
C SER A 36 -13.70 42.55 -21.75
N ASP A 37 -14.65 42.26 -20.89
CA ASP A 37 -15.79 41.40 -21.25
C ASP A 37 -16.81 42.08 -22.16
N GLU A 38 -16.62 43.40 -22.40
CA GLU A 38 -17.35 44.13 -23.43
C GLU A 38 -16.72 43.96 -24.84
N ALA A 39 -15.48 43.42 -24.91
CA ALA A 39 -14.75 43.24 -26.15
C ALA A 39 -15.29 42.02 -26.95
N PRO A 40 -15.07 41.98 -28.28
CA PRO A 40 -15.56 40.93 -29.16
C PRO A 40 -14.77 39.61 -29.04
N GLY A 41 -13.68 39.57 -28.33
CA GLY A 41 -12.82 38.39 -28.17
C GLY A 41 -11.81 38.20 -29.31
N SER A 42 -11.52 39.22 -30.09
CA SER A 42 -10.48 39.18 -31.12
C SER A 42 -9.07 39.24 -30.49
N VAL A 43 -8.03 38.97 -31.29
CA VAL A 43 -6.63 39.10 -30.85
C VAL A 43 -6.26 40.51 -30.41
N ARG A 44 -6.90 41.53 -31.00
CA ARG A 44 -6.65 42.94 -30.65
C ARG A 44 -7.52 43.43 -29.50
N GLU A 45 -8.68 42.88 -29.36
CA GLU A 45 -9.68 43.21 -28.32
C GLU A 45 -10.15 41.90 -27.62
N PRO A 46 -9.27 41.33 -26.81
CA PRO A 46 -9.57 40.07 -26.09
C PRO A 46 -10.57 40.29 -24.98
N VAL A 47 -11.33 39.29 -24.64
CA VAL A 47 -12.16 39.29 -23.43
C VAL A 47 -11.30 39.11 -22.18
N LEU A 48 -11.85 39.49 -21.03
CA LEU A 48 -11.17 39.36 -19.75
C LEU A 48 -11.35 37.97 -19.15
N THR A 49 -12.57 37.42 -19.17
CA THR A 49 -12.93 36.22 -18.44
C THR A 49 -13.18 35.02 -19.35
N LEU A 50 -12.89 33.82 -18.83
CA LEU A 50 -13.23 32.56 -19.47
C LEU A 50 -14.73 32.33 -19.58
N GLU A 51 -15.52 32.84 -18.64
CA GLU A 51 -16.97 32.82 -18.70
C GLU A 51 -17.50 33.53 -19.95
N LYS A 52 -16.98 34.73 -20.21
CA LYS A 52 -17.35 35.47 -21.43
C LYS A 52 -16.89 34.77 -22.69
N ALA A 53 -15.64 34.27 -22.69
CA ALA A 53 -15.11 33.50 -23.82
C ALA A 53 -15.95 32.26 -24.13
N ARG A 54 -16.42 31.54 -23.10
CA ARG A 54 -17.31 30.40 -23.23
C ARG A 54 -18.65 30.77 -23.88
N LEU A 55 -19.22 31.88 -23.48
CA LEU A 55 -20.47 32.37 -24.10
C LEU A 55 -20.26 32.71 -25.57
N LEU A 56 -19.17 33.42 -25.91
CA LEU A 56 -18.83 33.69 -27.30
C LEU A 56 -18.54 32.42 -28.10
N ALA A 57 -17.97 31.39 -27.48
CA ALA A 57 -17.76 30.08 -28.08
C ALA A 57 -19.09 29.41 -28.49
N ARG A 58 -20.09 29.46 -27.63
CA ARG A 58 -21.45 28.97 -27.91
C ARG A 58 -22.08 29.72 -29.08
N GLU A 59 -21.96 31.05 -29.12
CA GLU A 59 -22.45 31.88 -30.22
C GLU A 59 -21.73 31.56 -31.54
N ALA A 60 -20.40 31.39 -31.52
CA ALA A 60 -19.62 31.01 -32.69
C ALA A 60 -20.05 29.64 -33.22
N ARG A 61 -20.20 28.65 -32.32
CA ARG A 61 -20.65 27.31 -32.69
C ARG A 61 -22.10 27.31 -33.22
N ALA A 62 -22.99 28.10 -32.65
CA ALA A 62 -24.35 28.20 -33.16
C ALA A 62 -24.39 28.78 -34.57
N ARG A 63 -23.47 29.68 -34.91
CA ARG A 63 -23.30 30.24 -36.25
C ARG A 63 -22.67 29.27 -37.25
N GLN A 64 -21.69 28.48 -36.78
CA GLN A 64 -20.91 27.55 -37.59
C GLN A 64 -20.68 26.22 -36.85
N PRO A 65 -21.71 25.33 -36.79
CA PRO A 65 -21.66 24.11 -35.97
C PRO A 65 -20.57 23.12 -36.39
N GLY A 66 -20.09 23.15 -37.60
CA GLY A 66 -19.06 22.25 -38.15
C GLY A 66 -17.62 22.73 -37.97
N GLU A 67 -17.40 23.90 -37.37
CA GLU A 67 -16.08 24.51 -37.24
C GLU A 67 -15.55 24.36 -35.80
N PRO A 68 -14.22 24.09 -35.62
CA PRO A 68 -13.59 24.11 -34.32
C PRO A 68 -13.74 25.48 -33.63
N VAL A 69 -13.79 25.46 -32.31
CA VAL A 69 -13.76 26.70 -31.51
C VAL A 69 -12.59 26.65 -30.53
N SER A 70 -11.72 27.66 -30.61
CA SER A 70 -10.54 27.79 -29.78
C SER A 70 -10.64 29.00 -28.83
N LEU A 71 -10.56 28.74 -27.54
CA LEU A 71 -10.33 29.75 -26.51
C LEU A 71 -8.82 29.88 -26.33
N LEU A 72 -8.25 31.01 -26.78
CA LEU A 72 -6.82 31.27 -26.81
C LEU A 72 -6.45 32.18 -25.65
N LEU A 73 -5.86 31.60 -24.60
CA LEU A 73 -5.49 32.33 -23.39
C LEU A 73 -4.11 32.97 -23.57
N HIS A 74 -4.03 34.28 -23.39
CA HIS A 74 -2.77 35.00 -23.42
C HIS A 74 -1.93 34.72 -22.16
N PRO A 75 -0.60 34.78 -22.24
CA PRO A 75 0.27 34.64 -21.06
C PRO A 75 -0.08 35.64 -19.96
N GLY A 76 0.04 35.20 -18.70
CA GLY A 76 -0.26 35.97 -17.50
C GLY A 76 -1.30 35.30 -16.60
N THR A 77 -1.65 35.99 -15.51
CA THR A 77 -2.54 35.45 -14.48
C THR A 77 -4.01 35.76 -14.79
N HIS A 78 -4.76 34.70 -15.07
CA HIS A 78 -6.23 34.72 -15.23
C HIS A 78 -6.89 34.32 -13.92
N ARG A 79 -7.62 35.23 -13.31
CA ARG A 79 -8.29 34.95 -12.04
C ARG A 79 -9.68 34.37 -12.26
N VAL A 80 -9.88 33.19 -11.71
CA VAL A 80 -11.14 32.44 -11.75
C VAL A 80 -11.77 32.53 -10.36
N THR A 81 -12.70 33.45 -10.18
CA THR A 81 -13.35 33.70 -8.87
C THR A 81 -14.64 32.89 -8.67
N ARG A 82 -15.11 32.25 -9.70
CA ARG A 82 -16.18 31.24 -9.72
C ARG A 82 -15.80 30.13 -10.70
N THR A 83 -16.12 28.88 -10.38
CA THR A 83 -15.88 27.76 -11.29
C THR A 83 -16.45 28.03 -12.67
N VAL A 84 -15.61 27.94 -13.71
CA VAL A 84 -16.08 28.01 -15.10
C VAL A 84 -16.66 26.64 -15.48
N ALA A 85 -17.97 26.58 -15.60
CA ALA A 85 -18.69 25.33 -15.84
C ALA A 85 -19.05 25.17 -17.34
N PHE A 86 -18.45 24.18 -17.98
CA PHE A 86 -18.78 23.74 -19.32
C PHE A 86 -19.82 22.62 -19.24
N THR A 87 -20.81 22.66 -20.11
CA THR A 87 -21.94 21.73 -20.12
C THR A 87 -22.07 21.06 -21.50
N ALA A 88 -23.07 20.22 -21.70
CA ALA A 88 -23.36 19.60 -22.98
C ALA A 88 -23.50 20.61 -24.15
N GLU A 89 -23.92 21.83 -23.86
CA GLU A 89 -24.04 22.91 -24.87
C GLU A 89 -22.67 23.38 -25.37
N ASP A 90 -21.61 23.15 -24.61
CA ASP A 90 -20.23 23.51 -24.96
C ASP A 90 -19.52 22.36 -25.69
N ALA A 91 -20.19 21.19 -25.83
CA ALA A 91 -19.57 20.01 -26.41
C ALA A 91 -19.14 20.23 -27.87
N GLY A 92 -17.96 19.76 -28.22
CA GLY A 92 -17.46 19.69 -29.58
C GLY A 92 -17.88 18.38 -30.27
N THR A 93 -17.36 18.19 -31.48
CA THR A 93 -17.34 16.93 -32.19
C THR A 93 -15.89 16.55 -32.53
N ARG A 94 -15.67 15.38 -33.06
CA ARG A 94 -14.33 14.94 -33.51
C ARG A 94 -13.72 15.92 -34.55
N GLU A 95 -14.54 16.43 -35.47
CA GLU A 95 -14.17 17.33 -36.53
C GLU A 95 -14.09 18.79 -36.05
N ALA A 96 -14.94 19.14 -35.07
CA ALA A 96 -15.11 20.50 -34.54
C ALA A 96 -14.96 20.51 -33.00
N PRO A 97 -13.78 20.22 -32.42
CA PRO A 97 -13.56 20.19 -30.97
C PRO A 97 -13.67 21.58 -30.34
N LEU A 98 -13.94 21.58 -29.02
CA LEU A 98 -13.70 22.76 -28.19
C LEU A 98 -12.25 22.72 -27.68
N GLN A 99 -11.52 23.81 -27.85
CA GLN A 99 -10.12 23.88 -27.46
C GLN A 99 -9.88 25.03 -26.49
N LEU A 100 -9.16 24.75 -25.39
CA LEU A 100 -8.65 25.76 -24.43
C LEU A 100 -7.12 25.70 -24.49
N LEU A 101 -6.51 26.69 -25.15
CA LEU A 101 -5.10 26.63 -25.50
C LEU A 101 -4.36 27.87 -25.03
N ALA A 102 -3.07 27.72 -24.69
CA ALA A 102 -2.20 28.87 -24.54
C ALA A 102 -1.99 29.56 -25.88
N TRP A 103 -2.25 30.87 -25.91
CA TRP A 103 -1.91 31.73 -27.05
C TRP A 103 -0.39 31.96 -27.06
N ARG A 104 0.23 31.70 -28.19
CA ARG A 104 1.66 31.85 -28.41
C ARG A 104 1.95 32.57 -29.72
N THR A 105 2.94 33.46 -29.68
CA THR A 105 3.55 34.07 -30.86
C THR A 105 5.01 33.62 -30.93
N PRO A 106 5.70 33.83 -32.06
CA PRO A 106 7.12 33.56 -32.14
C PRO A 106 7.97 34.32 -31.07
N SER A 107 7.47 35.41 -30.55
CA SER A 107 8.12 36.21 -29.49
C SER A 107 7.71 35.81 -28.07
N THR A 108 6.79 34.86 -27.93
CA THR A 108 6.39 34.37 -26.58
C THR A 108 7.49 33.46 -26.03
N PRO A 109 8.07 33.78 -24.84
CA PRO A 109 9.06 32.92 -24.21
C PRO A 109 8.51 31.51 -24.02
N PRO A 110 9.32 30.46 -24.20
CA PRO A 110 8.86 29.08 -24.06
C PRO A 110 8.22 28.76 -22.71
N GLU A 111 8.70 29.42 -21.65
CA GLU A 111 8.20 29.26 -20.29
C GLU A 111 6.93 30.06 -19.97
N ALA A 112 6.63 31.10 -20.76
CA ALA A 112 5.46 31.94 -20.53
C ALA A 112 4.16 31.16 -20.79
N ARG A 113 3.34 31.03 -19.78
CA ARG A 113 2.06 30.31 -19.82
C ARG A 113 0.93 31.19 -19.28
N PRO A 114 -0.30 30.98 -19.73
CA PRO A 114 -1.47 31.47 -19.00
C PRO A 114 -1.64 30.65 -17.71
N VAL A 115 -1.78 31.35 -16.58
CA VAL A 115 -1.94 30.76 -15.26
C VAL A 115 -3.37 31.01 -14.79
N LEU A 116 -4.15 29.95 -14.64
CA LEU A 116 -5.50 30.00 -14.09
C LEU A 116 -5.42 29.86 -12.56
N VAL A 117 -5.79 30.92 -11.84
CA VAL A 117 -5.75 30.96 -10.38
C VAL A 117 -7.17 31.00 -9.83
N GLY A 118 -7.58 29.93 -9.13
CA GLY A 118 -8.93 29.74 -8.59
C GLY A 118 -9.20 30.49 -7.30
N GLY A 119 -8.86 31.77 -7.23
CA GLY A 119 -9.00 32.51 -5.98
C GLY A 119 -8.83 34.02 -6.10
N LYS A 120 -8.88 34.66 -4.95
CA LYS A 120 -8.73 36.11 -4.81
C LYS A 120 -7.45 36.49 -4.06
N VAL A 121 -6.86 37.62 -4.44
CA VAL A 121 -5.75 38.20 -3.69
C VAL A 121 -6.30 38.89 -2.44
N VAL A 122 -5.65 38.63 -1.31
CA VAL A 122 -5.93 39.32 -0.05
C VAL A 122 -5.01 40.57 0.04
N THR A 123 -5.60 41.71 0.26
CA THR A 123 -4.90 42.98 0.34
C THR A 123 -5.28 43.71 1.63
N GLY A 124 -4.61 44.84 1.91
CA GLY A 124 -4.92 45.63 3.08
C GLY A 124 -4.33 45.13 4.38
N TRP A 125 -3.20 44.43 4.28
CA TRP A 125 -2.45 43.91 5.41
C TRP A 125 -2.01 44.99 6.37
N LYS A 126 -2.19 44.75 7.67
CA LYS A 126 -1.76 45.62 8.77
C LYS A 126 -1.05 44.78 9.82
N ALA A 127 0.06 45.28 10.31
CA ALA A 127 0.71 44.67 11.47
C ALA A 127 -0.22 44.77 12.69
N CYS A 128 -0.31 43.69 13.45
CA CYS A 128 -1.09 43.66 14.67
C CYS A 128 -0.39 42.79 15.73
N SER A 129 -0.80 42.92 16.98
CA SER A 129 -0.48 41.98 18.03
C SER A 129 -1.61 40.96 18.13
N PHE A 130 -1.28 39.66 18.10
CA PHE A 130 -2.26 38.59 18.13
C PHE A 130 -1.83 37.55 19.16
N ASN A 131 -2.70 37.20 20.11
CA ASN A 131 -2.40 36.34 21.25
C ASN A 131 -1.13 36.75 22.03
N GLY A 132 -0.88 38.07 22.14
CA GLY A 132 0.33 38.63 22.79
C GLY A 132 1.61 38.49 22.00
N ARG A 133 1.52 38.10 20.72
CA ARG A 133 2.66 38.00 19.78
C ARG A 133 2.67 39.15 18.81
N ASP A 134 3.84 39.74 18.59
CA ASP A 134 4.11 40.67 17.53
C ASP A 134 4.60 39.96 16.26
N GLY A 135 4.65 40.71 15.14
CA GLY A 135 5.05 40.13 13.85
C GLY A 135 3.91 39.43 13.11
N VAL A 136 2.71 39.50 13.64
CA VAL A 136 1.49 39.04 12.98
C VAL A 136 0.91 40.14 12.11
N PHE A 137 0.35 39.76 10.97
CA PHE A 137 -0.38 40.67 10.09
C PHE A 137 -1.83 40.25 9.98
N GLU A 138 -2.74 41.20 9.94
CA GLU A 138 -4.16 40.96 9.70
C GLU A 138 -4.64 41.60 8.42
N ALA A 139 -5.63 40.98 7.77
CA ALA A 139 -6.37 41.55 6.65
C ALA A 139 -7.88 41.38 6.85
N ASP A 140 -8.67 42.41 6.50
CA ASP A 140 -10.12 42.36 6.50
C ASP A 140 -10.63 41.71 5.20
N LEU A 141 -11.35 40.61 5.31
CA LEU A 141 -11.90 39.85 4.18
C LEU A 141 -13.24 40.42 3.66
N LYS A 142 -13.92 41.26 4.44
CA LYS A 142 -15.24 41.82 4.08
C LYS A 142 -15.22 42.66 2.80
N PRO A 143 -14.27 43.62 2.63
CA PRO A 143 -14.21 44.41 1.40
C PRO A 143 -13.89 43.58 0.15
N LEU A 144 -13.27 42.40 0.36
CA LEU A 144 -12.91 41.49 -0.72
C LEU A 144 -14.06 40.57 -1.10
N GLY A 145 -15.18 40.57 -0.36
CA GLY A 145 -16.29 39.69 -0.54
C GLY A 145 -15.93 38.18 -0.36
N ILE A 146 -14.99 37.92 0.57
CA ILE A 146 -14.59 36.57 0.96
C ILE A 146 -15.35 36.21 2.23
N THR A 147 -16.43 35.46 2.07
CA THR A 147 -17.40 35.18 3.16
C THR A 147 -17.39 33.73 3.59
N THR A 148 -16.76 32.85 2.82
CA THR A 148 -16.71 31.41 3.08
C THR A 148 -15.39 31.01 3.74
N PRO A 149 -15.40 29.99 4.62
CA PRO A 149 -14.16 29.40 5.11
C PRO A 149 -13.36 28.79 3.97
N PHE A 150 -12.05 28.92 4.06
CA PHE A 150 -11.09 28.22 3.20
C PHE A 150 -10.08 27.47 4.07
N ARG A 151 -9.43 26.49 3.50
CA ARG A 151 -8.44 25.65 4.19
C ARG A 151 -7.04 25.74 3.62
N GLN A 152 -6.83 26.73 2.74
CA GLN A 152 -5.56 26.92 2.04
C GLN A 152 -5.30 28.39 1.84
N VAL A 153 -4.04 28.79 2.01
CA VAL A 153 -3.54 30.15 1.73
C VAL A 153 -2.23 30.00 0.96
N TYR A 154 -2.03 30.85 -0.01
CA TYR A 154 -0.85 30.80 -0.87
C TYR A 154 -0.12 32.14 -0.88
N LEU A 155 1.21 32.08 -0.72
CA LEU A 155 2.13 33.20 -0.91
C LEU A 155 2.85 33.01 -2.26
N ASN A 156 2.62 33.89 -3.21
CA ASN A 156 3.20 33.82 -4.56
C ASN A 156 2.99 32.44 -5.22
N GLY A 157 1.84 31.82 -4.99
CA GLY A 157 1.50 30.50 -5.53
C GLY A 157 1.99 29.31 -4.70
N GLN A 158 2.78 29.50 -3.67
CA GLN A 158 3.22 28.46 -2.74
C GLN A 158 2.29 28.37 -1.55
N ARG A 159 1.86 27.13 -1.21
CA ARG A 159 0.97 26.90 -0.08
C ARG A 159 1.63 27.23 1.25
N LEU A 160 0.94 27.99 2.09
CA LEU A 160 1.30 28.28 3.47
C LEU A 160 0.71 27.23 4.43
N ILE A 161 1.21 27.22 5.66
CA ILE A 161 0.83 26.25 6.68
C ILE A 161 -0.40 26.75 7.44
N TRP A 162 -1.43 25.96 7.54
CA TRP A 162 -2.56 26.25 8.43
C TRP A 162 -2.09 26.10 9.88
N ALA A 163 -2.27 27.17 10.71
CA ALA A 163 -1.85 27.20 12.11
C ALA A 163 -2.14 25.86 12.79
N ARG A 164 -1.12 25.19 13.33
CA ARG A 164 -1.24 23.82 13.78
C ARG A 164 -0.37 23.49 15.00
N TYR A 165 -0.85 22.53 15.78
CA TYR A 165 -0.06 21.90 16.82
C TYR A 165 0.08 20.37 16.59
N PRO A 166 1.28 19.76 16.70
CA PRO A 166 2.57 20.46 16.74
C PRO A 166 2.86 21.16 15.41
N ASN A 167 3.78 22.14 15.45
CA ASN A 167 4.23 22.82 14.24
C ASN A 167 4.80 21.84 13.22
N ALA A 168 4.63 22.17 11.94
CA ALA A 168 5.23 21.38 10.87
C ALA A 168 6.76 21.42 10.99
N ASP A 169 7.40 20.28 10.76
CA ASP A 169 8.85 20.17 10.72
C ASP A 169 9.32 20.09 9.26
N PRO A 170 9.91 21.15 8.70
CA PRO A 170 10.35 21.15 7.31
C PRO A 170 11.57 20.23 7.07
N ALA A 171 12.31 19.85 8.12
CA ALA A 171 13.40 18.88 8.02
C ALA A 171 12.89 17.43 8.01
N LEU A 172 11.72 17.21 8.58
CA LEU A 172 11.08 15.89 8.69
C LEU A 172 9.61 15.96 8.20
N PRO A 173 9.39 16.24 6.89
CA PRO A 173 8.06 16.53 6.35
C PRO A 173 7.05 15.37 6.48
N TYR A 174 7.51 14.14 6.65
CA TYR A 174 6.66 12.94 6.78
C TYR A 174 6.56 12.43 8.21
N SER A 175 7.66 12.43 8.96
CA SER A 175 7.71 11.87 10.31
C SER A 175 7.68 12.91 11.43
N GLY A 176 8.06 14.16 11.18
CA GLY A 176 8.05 15.23 12.15
C GLY A 176 6.71 15.94 12.30
N GLY A 177 6.58 16.79 13.32
CA GLY A 177 5.40 17.63 13.54
C GLY A 177 4.12 16.86 13.90
N TRP A 178 4.23 15.76 14.66
CA TRP A 178 3.12 14.95 15.14
C TRP A 178 3.09 14.85 16.66
N ALA A 179 1.92 14.95 17.24
CA ALA A 179 1.61 14.51 18.59
C ALA A 179 1.07 13.07 18.55
N TYR A 180 1.01 12.42 19.71
CA TYR A 180 0.63 11.01 19.80
C TYR A 180 -0.41 10.79 20.89
N VAL A 181 -1.40 9.96 20.61
CA VAL A 181 -2.47 9.59 21.54
C VAL A 181 -1.88 8.97 22.82
N ASP A 182 -2.39 9.40 23.98
CA ASP A 182 -1.91 8.97 25.30
C ASP A 182 -2.31 7.53 25.64
N GLY A 183 -1.52 6.89 26.50
CA GLY A 183 -1.79 5.58 27.08
C GLY A 183 -0.86 4.48 26.60
N VAL A 184 -1.24 3.24 26.91
CA VAL A 184 -0.49 2.03 26.52
C VAL A 184 -1.19 1.34 25.36
N ARG A 185 -0.47 1.17 24.25
CA ARG A 185 -1.02 0.58 23.02
C ARG A 185 -1.41 -0.89 23.23
N PRO A 186 -2.68 -1.25 22.99
CA PRO A 186 -3.09 -2.65 22.94
C PRO A 186 -2.55 -3.34 21.68
N PRO A 187 -2.51 -4.68 21.62
CA PRO A 187 -2.17 -5.40 20.39
C PRO A 187 -3.03 -4.91 19.22
N MET A 188 -2.41 -4.69 18.06
CA MET A 188 -3.02 -4.03 16.89
C MET A 188 -4.39 -4.62 16.49
N TYR A 189 -4.47 -5.95 16.39
CA TYR A 189 -5.69 -6.66 15.94
C TYR A 189 -6.65 -7.06 17.08
N LYS A 190 -6.36 -6.67 18.33
CA LYS A 190 -7.26 -6.96 19.45
C LYS A 190 -8.50 -6.05 19.35
N ASP A 191 -9.68 -6.65 19.23
CA ASP A 191 -10.93 -5.91 19.35
C ASP A 191 -11.23 -5.61 20.83
N ILE A 192 -11.67 -4.37 21.06
CA ILE A 192 -12.02 -3.88 22.40
C ILE A 192 -13.49 -3.50 22.35
N GLU A 193 -14.29 -4.20 23.16
CA GLU A 193 -15.73 -3.93 23.26
C GLU A 193 -15.99 -2.52 23.80
N GLY A 194 -16.91 -1.80 23.18
CA GLY A 194 -17.27 -0.44 23.60
C GLY A 194 -16.24 0.63 23.23
N GLU A 195 -15.19 0.31 22.47
CA GLU A 195 -14.16 1.27 22.06
C GLU A 195 -14.79 2.44 21.28
N ARG A 196 -14.60 3.67 21.76
CA ARG A 196 -15.12 4.86 21.10
C ARG A 196 -14.30 5.24 19.87
N THR A 197 -14.98 5.58 18.79
CA THR A 197 -14.34 5.96 17.51
C THR A 197 -14.39 7.45 17.22
N ASP A 198 -14.82 8.24 18.20
CA ASP A 198 -14.98 9.70 18.10
C ASP A 198 -14.18 10.46 19.17
N THR A 199 -13.30 9.79 19.90
CA THR A 199 -12.51 10.42 20.96
C THR A 199 -11.02 10.21 20.76
N VAL A 200 -10.23 11.21 21.18
CA VAL A 200 -8.76 11.20 21.15
C VAL A 200 -8.26 11.74 22.48
N VAL A 201 -7.47 10.93 23.20
CA VAL A 201 -6.89 11.32 24.49
C VAL A 201 -5.50 11.88 24.27
N LEU A 202 -5.25 13.10 24.75
CA LEU A 202 -3.98 13.80 24.61
C LEU A 202 -3.02 13.45 25.74
N ARG A 203 -1.72 13.45 25.44
CA ARG A 203 -0.70 13.47 26.49
C ARG A 203 -0.76 14.79 27.25
N GLU A 204 -0.38 14.78 28.52
CA GLU A 204 -0.43 15.97 29.38
C GLU A 204 0.32 17.17 28.77
N ARG A 205 1.47 16.93 28.16
CA ARG A 205 2.28 17.96 27.51
C ARG A 205 1.67 18.56 26.24
N ASP A 206 0.72 17.88 25.65
CA ASP A 206 0.06 18.27 24.40
C ASP A 206 -1.27 19.01 24.67
N VAL A 207 -1.56 19.31 25.93
CA VAL A 207 -2.76 20.05 26.35
C VAL A 207 -2.47 21.55 26.37
N HIS A 208 -3.16 22.29 25.52
CA HIS A 208 -3.09 23.74 25.46
C HIS A 208 -4.41 24.37 25.95
N ALA A 209 -4.38 25.64 26.26
CA ALA A 209 -5.56 26.39 26.68
C ALA A 209 -6.32 26.93 25.45
N TRP A 210 -6.91 26.01 24.68
CA TRP A 210 -7.73 26.40 23.54
C TRP A 210 -9.06 27.01 23.99
N SER A 211 -9.29 28.22 23.57
CA SER A 211 -10.51 28.94 23.95
C SER A 211 -11.74 28.52 23.15
N ARG A 212 -11.55 28.10 21.92
CA ARG A 212 -12.61 27.70 20.98
C ARG A 212 -12.20 26.47 20.17
N PRO A 213 -12.03 25.32 20.81
CA PRO A 213 -11.53 24.10 20.16
C PRO A 213 -12.45 23.61 19.01
N GLU A 214 -13.75 23.96 19.04
CA GLU A 214 -14.73 23.61 18.01
C GLU A 214 -14.48 24.34 16.67
N GLU A 215 -13.62 25.32 16.60
CA GLU A 215 -13.20 25.97 15.35
C GLU A 215 -12.14 25.13 14.62
N GLY A 216 -11.41 24.30 15.33
CA GLY A 216 -10.32 23.48 14.80
C GLY A 216 -10.76 22.18 14.12
N GLU A 217 -9.81 21.63 13.41
CA GLU A 217 -9.89 20.30 12.80
C GLU A 217 -8.71 19.43 13.27
N MET A 218 -8.92 18.12 13.42
CA MET A 218 -7.87 17.18 13.79
C MET A 218 -7.54 16.27 12.61
N CYS A 219 -6.27 16.22 12.26
CA CYS A 219 -5.71 15.20 11.37
C CYS A 219 -5.20 14.06 12.23
N ILE A 220 -5.66 12.83 11.99
CA ILE A 220 -5.31 11.65 12.79
C ILE A 220 -5.19 10.40 11.92
N PHE A 221 -4.27 9.48 12.29
CA PHE A 221 -4.09 8.16 11.68
C PHE A 221 -4.60 7.10 12.66
N PRO A 222 -5.87 6.69 12.58
CA PRO A 222 -6.44 5.83 13.60
C PRO A 222 -6.02 4.36 13.42
N ARG A 223 -5.58 3.73 14.49
CA ARG A 223 -5.33 2.30 14.73
C ARG A 223 -4.26 1.65 13.83
N TYR A 224 -4.40 1.68 12.50
CA TYR A 224 -3.61 0.85 11.59
C TYR A 224 -2.60 1.62 10.73
N ASN A 225 -2.61 2.93 10.77
CA ASN A 225 -1.82 3.78 9.89
C ASN A 225 -2.05 3.53 8.37
N TRP A 226 -3.23 3.03 8.00
CA TRP A 226 -3.60 2.76 6.60
C TRP A 226 -4.10 4.00 5.86
N TRP A 227 -4.67 4.95 6.59
CA TRP A 227 -5.12 6.26 6.11
C TRP A 227 -5.26 7.24 7.27
N ASN A 228 -5.23 8.51 6.95
CA ASN A 228 -5.59 9.55 7.90
C ASN A 228 -7.05 10.00 7.74
N ARG A 229 -7.53 10.71 8.75
CA ARG A 229 -8.76 11.48 8.73
C ARG A 229 -8.47 12.91 9.10
N ILE A 230 -9.26 13.84 8.56
CA ILE A 230 -9.34 15.23 9.03
C ILE A 230 -10.79 15.42 9.40
N GLU A 231 -11.03 15.55 10.71
CA GLU A 231 -12.37 15.67 11.24
C GLU A 231 -12.45 16.91 12.15
N LYS A 232 -13.61 17.58 12.10
CA LYS A 232 -13.87 18.75 12.94
C LYS A 232 -13.93 18.35 14.41
N ILE A 233 -13.34 19.18 15.26
CA ILE A 233 -13.43 19.01 16.72
C ILE A 233 -14.82 19.46 17.16
N ALA A 234 -15.52 18.67 17.94
CA ALA A 234 -16.82 19.03 18.52
C ALA A 234 -16.69 19.60 19.93
N ALA A 235 -15.73 19.09 20.71
CA ALA A 235 -15.49 19.56 22.07
C ALA A 235 -14.08 19.14 22.55
N PHE A 236 -13.58 19.82 23.55
CA PHE A 236 -12.39 19.44 24.30
C PHE A 236 -12.69 19.47 25.80
N ASP A 237 -12.40 18.38 26.49
CA ASP A 237 -12.46 18.30 27.95
C ASP A 237 -11.04 18.33 28.52
N PRO A 238 -10.60 19.46 29.11
CA PRO A 238 -9.25 19.57 29.68
C PRO A 238 -9.04 18.66 30.90
N GLY A 239 -10.11 18.30 31.63
CA GLY A 239 -10.01 17.44 32.79
C GLY A 239 -9.64 16.02 32.44
N SER A 240 -10.24 15.44 31.41
CA SER A 240 -9.90 14.13 30.86
C SER A 240 -8.89 14.20 29.70
N ARG A 241 -8.45 15.37 29.33
CA ARG A 241 -7.53 15.62 28.20
C ARG A 241 -8.05 15.03 26.88
N THR A 242 -9.35 15.10 26.63
CA THR A 242 -10.01 14.36 25.55
C THR A 242 -10.66 15.30 24.55
N PHE A 243 -10.27 15.19 23.29
CA PHE A 243 -11.05 15.70 22.16
C PHE A 243 -12.19 14.75 21.82
N THR A 244 -13.36 15.32 21.60
CA THR A 244 -14.47 14.63 20.91
C THR A 244 -14.58 15.18 19.49
N LEU A 245 -14.60 14.28 18.50
CA LEU A 245 -14.72 14.65 17.09
C LEU A 245 -16.20 14.73 16.67
N ALA A 246 -16.49 15.57 15.70
CA ALA A 246 -17.87 15.79 15.22
C ALA A 246 -18.41 14.55 14.46
N LYS A 247 -17.54 13.68 13.96
CA LYS A 247 -17.91 12.45 13.29
C LYS A 247 -17.12 11.26 13.80
N LYS A 248 -17.77 10.11 13.86
CA LYS A 248 -17.11 8.85 14.16
C LYS A 248 -16.13 8.45 13.06
N MET A 249 -14.95 8.03 13.46
CA MET A 249 -13.94 7.45 12.58
C MET A 249 -14.26 5.97 12.28
N PRO A 250 -13.74 5.38 11.21
CA PRO A 250 -13.88 3.95 10.94
C PRO A 250 -13.25 3.04 12.01
N TYR A 251 -12.22 3.54 12.67
CA TYR A 251 -11.50 2.88 13.76
C TYR A 251 -11.28 3.85 14.91
N ALA A 252 -11.19 3.31 16.11
CA ALA A 252 -10.83 4.12 17.28
C ALA A 252 -9.38 4.62 17.17
N ALA A 253 -9.15 5.82 17.67
CA ALA A 253 -7.80 6.30 17.95
C ALA A 253 -7.23 5.54 19.13
N ARG A 254 -6.06 4.95 18.96
CA ARG A 254 -5.39 4.16 19.99
C ARG A 254 -4.11 4.84 20.47
N PRO A 255 -3.66 4.55 21.68
CA PRO A 255 -2.37 5.03 22.16
C PRO A 255 -1.28 4.88 21.10
N GLU A 256 -0.43 5.91 20.97
CA GLU A 256 0.64 6.02 19.98
C GLU A 256 0.17 6.28 18.53
N ASP A 257 -1.10 6.38 18.24
CA ASP A 257 -1.57 6.91 16.97
C ASP A 257 -1.20 8.39 16.87
N ARG A 258 -0.67 8.80 15.71
CA ARG A 258 -0.21 10.17 15.50
C ARG A 258 -1.35 11.09 15.07
N TYR A 259 -1.32 12.31 15.57
CA TYR A 259 -2.29 13.35 15.22
C TYR A 259 -1.66 14.73 15.18
N CYS A 260 -2.34 15.68 14.58
CA CYS A 260 -2.14 17.12 14.79
C CYS A 260 -3.49 17.83 14.78
N VAL A 261 -3.57 18.95 15.49
CA VAL A 261 -4.73 19.86 15.44
C VAL A 261 -4.42 21.04 14.55
N MET A 262 -5.40 21.55 13.82
CA MET A 262 -5.23 22.62 12.83
C MET A 262 -6.34 23.64 12.93
N GLY A 263 -6.05 24.90 12.57
CA GLY A 263 -7.04 25.96 12.48
C GLY A 263 -7.50 26.48 13.84
N LEU A 264 -6.69 26.34 14.88
CA LEU A 264 -6.92 26.92 16.18
C LEU A 264 -6.16 28.24 16.32
N ARG A 265 -6.82 29.22 16.93
CA ARG A 265 -6.31 30.58 17.10
C ARG A 265 -4.99 30.60 17.86
N GLU A 266 -4.89 29.80 18.91
CA GLU A 266 -3.74 29.74 19.82
C GLU A 266 -2.49 29.17 19.15
N GLU A 267 -2.67 28.40 18.12
CA GLU A 267 -1.60 27.71 17.38
C GLU A 267 -1.03 28.52 16.22
N LEU A 268 -1.41 29.79 16.08
CA LEU A 268 -0.74 30.71 15.15
C LEU A 268 0.55 31.23 15.82
N ASP A 269 1.64 30.49 15.68
CA ASP A 269 2.85 30.74 16.46
C ASP A 269 4.18 30.52 15.71
N ALA A 270 4.16 30.10 14.44
CA ALA A 270 5.34 29.87 13.63
C ALA A 270 5.33 30.66 12.29
N PRO A 271 6.50 31.03 11.77
CA PRO A 271 6.58 31.68 10.45
C PRO A 271 5.99 30.83 9.34
N GLY A 272 5.19 31.45 8.47
CA GLY A 272 4.47 30.77 7.38
C GLY A 272 3.11 30.24 7.79
N GLU A 273 2.70 30.39 9.03
CA GLU A 273 1.38 29.99 9.51
C GLU A 273 0.32 31.07 9.32
N TRP A 274 -0.91 30.63 9.08
CA TRP A 274 -2.09 31.50 8.96
C TRP A 274 -3.28 30.93 9.74
N PHE A 275 -4.18 31.84 10.17
CA PHE A 275 -5.43 31.55 10.85
C PHE A 275 -6.56 32.39 10.27
N GLN A 276 -7.71 31.81 9.98
CA GLN A 276 -8.92 32.52 9.58
C GLN A 276 -9.89 32.64 10.76
N ASP A 277 -10.16 33.85 11.22
CA ASP A 277 -11.33 34.16 12.05
C ASP A 277 -12.55 34.27 11.13
N VAL A 278 -13.33 33.21 11.02
CA VAL A 278 -14.50 33.15 10.14
C VAL A 278 -15.60 34.11 10.62
N ALA A 279 -15.80 34.24 11.94
CA ALA A 279 -16.83 35.11 12.53
C ALA A 279 -16.46 36.58 12.36
N GLY A 280 -15.19 36.93 12.61
CA GLY A 280 -14.67 38.29 12.44
C GLY A 280 -14.40 38.65 10.98
N GLN A 281 -14.43 37.69 10.07
CA GLN A 281 -14.06 37.81 8.66
C GLN A 281 -12.65 38.42 8.49
N ARG A 282 -11.67 37.86 9.22
CA ARG A 282 -10.28 38.30 9.19
C ARG A 282 -9.36 37.12 8.88
N LEU A 283 -8.27 37.43 8.20
CA LEU A 283 -7.16 36.50 7.99
C LEU A 283 -5.93 37.04 8.75
N TYR A 284 -5.35 36.19 9.57
CA TYR A 284 -4.10 36.45 10.29
C TYR A 284 -2.98 35.60 9.71
N LEU A 285 -1.78 36.17 9.63
CA LEU A 285 -0.61 35.54 9.02
C LEU A 285 0.65 35.91 9.78
N ILE A 286 1.51 34.94 10.08
CA ILE A 286 2.92 35.21 10.39
C ILE A 286 3.70 34.98 9.09
N PRO A 287 4.21 36.00 8.42
CA PRO A 287 4.91 35.83 7.14
C PRO A 287 6.13 34.93 7.29
N PRO A 288 6.44 34.08 6.29
CA PRO A 288 7.71 33.36 6.27
C PRO A 288 8.89 34.33 6.21
N ALA A 289 10.07 33.88 6.62
CA ALA A 289 11.28 34.69 6.58
C ALA A 289 11.55 35.23 5.16
N GLY A 290 11.75 36.56 5.06
CA GLY A 290 12.03 37.27 3.81
C GLY A 290 10.79 37.65 3.00
N ALA A 291 9.59 37.30 3.41
CA ALA A 291 8.35 37.76 2.76
C ALA A 291 8.07 39.24 3.04
N ASP A 292 7.57 39.92 2.03
CA ASP A 292 7.18 41.36 2.08
C ASP A 292 5.75 41.50 1.56
N LEU A 293 4.78 41.60 2.45
CA LEU A 293 3.35 41.68 2.11
C LEU A 293 2.96 42.98 1.34
N THR A 294 3.89 43.92 1.12
CA THR A 294 3.68 45.08 0.23
C THR A 294 3.93 44.71 -1.24
N ARG A 295 4.69 43.67 -1.51
CA ARG A 295 5.07 43.17 -2.86
C ARG A 295 4.55 41.78 -3.15
N ASP A 296 4.56 40.92 -2.15
CA ASP A 296 4.16 39.52 -2.28
C ASP A 296 2.64 39.38 -2.26
N GLN A 297 2.15 38.44 -3.07
CA GLN A 297 0.70 38.25 -3.18
C GLN A 297 0.24 37.07 -2.32
N ILE A 298 -0.63 37.37 -1.38
CA ILE A 298 -1.38 36.35 -0.66
C ILE A 298 -2.68 36.06 -1.42
N THR A 299 -2.90 34.81 -1.78
CA THR A 299 -4.10 34.35 -2.50
C THR A 299 -4.82 33.30 -1.66
N VAL A 300 -6.14 33.40 -1.61
CA VAL A 300 -7.02 32.37 -1.00
C VAL A 300 -7.96 31.78 -2.05
N PRO A 301 -8.24 30.48 -2.02
CA PRO A 301 -9.16 29.88 -2.97
C PRO A 301 -10.59 30.35 -2.71
N THR A 302 -11.33 30.60 -3.79
CA THR A 302 -12.76 30.95 -3.73
C THR A 302 -13.61 30.01 -4.58
N VAL A 303 -12.97 29.03 -5.21
CA VAL A 303 -13.65 28.03 -6.03
C VAL A 303 -13.30 26.61 -5.54
N ASN A 304 -14.23 25.70 -5.68
CA ASN A 304 -13.95 24.29 -5.49
C ASN A 304 -13.14 23.75 -6.66
N ASP A 305 -13.63 23.92 -7.88
CA ASP A 305 -12.96 23.50 -9.09
C ASP A 305 -12.63 24.75 -9.94
N ILE A 306 -11.47 24.79 -10.59
CA ILE A 306 -11.15 25.91 -11.50
C ILE A 306 -12.03 25.79 -12.74
N LEU A 307 -11.95 24.64 -13.43
CA LEU A 307 -12.79 24.32 -14.57
C LEU A 307 -13.54 23.01 -14.32
N SER A 308 -14.83 23.02 -14.60
CA SER A 308 -15.66 21.81 -14.54
C SER A 308 -16.34 21.53 -15.90
N PHE A 309 -16.37 20.27 -16.29
CA PHE A 309 -16.93 19.79 -17.54
C PHE A 309 -17.98 18.71 -17.22
N ASN A 310 -19.18 18.89 -17.68
CA ASN A 310 -20.27 17.94 -17.46
C ASN A 310 -20.94 17.62 -18.79
N LYS A 311 -20.84 16.35 -19.21
CA LYS A 311 -21.35 15.88 -20.51
C LYS A 311 -20.82 16.72 -21.70
N THR A 312 -19.60 17.21 -21.57
CA THR A 312 -18.89 17.99 -22.59
C THR A 312 -17.94 17.05 -23.32
N HIS A 313 -18.17 16.83 -24.60
CA HIS A 313 -17.39 15.87 -25.39
C HIS A 313 -16.41 16.59 -26.32
N HIS A 314 -15.34 15.90 -26.78
CA HIS A 314 -14.33 16.42 -27.69
C HIS A 314 -13.74 17.76 -27.23
N VAL A 315 -13.18 17.77 -26.02
CA VAL A 315 -12.53 18.93 -25.42
C VAL A 315 -11.02 18.72 -25.41
N ARG A 316 -10.26 19.73 -25.80
CA ARG A 316 -8.80 19.74 -25.70
C ARG A 316 -8.33 20.91 -24.84
N ILE A 317 -7.55 20.63 -23.82
CA ILE A 317 -6.94 21.60 -22.90
C ILE A 317 -5.43 21.45 -22.96
N ALA A 318 -4.70 22.49 -23.38
CA ALA A 318 -3.28 22.35 -23.57
C ALA A 318 -2.45 23.58 -23.16
N ASN A 319 -1.27 23.30 -22.61
CA ASN A 319 -0.24 24.31 -22.27
C ASN A 319 -0.67 25.35 -21.24
N LEU A 320 -1.59 25.01 -20.35
CA LEU A 320 -2.06 25.88 -19.28
C LEU A 320 -1.36 25.53 -17.95
N GLU A 321 -1.32 26.50 -17.06
CA GLU A 321 -0.94 26.32 -15.65
C GLU A 321 -2.18 26.58 -14.79
N LEU A 322 -2.47 25.69 -13.80
CA LEU A 322 -3.67 25.75 -12.98
C LEU A 322 -3.26 25.58 -11.51
N THR A 323 -3.70 26.51 -10.66
CA THR A 323 -3.33 26.53 -9.25
C THR A 323 -4.41 27.17 -8.38
N CYS A 324 -4.36 26.97 -7.07
CA CYS A 324 -5.20 27.62 -6.07
C CYS A 324 -6.69 27.31 -6.24
N ALA A 325 -7.11 26.12 -5.83
CA ALA A 325 -8.52 25.71 -5.73
C ALA A 325 -8.73 24.83 -4.50
N GLU A 326 -9.94 24.77 -3.97
CA GLU A 326 -10.24 23.94 -2.79
C GLU A 326 -10.24 22.44 -3.13
N THR A 327 -10.63 22.03 -4.36
CA THR A 327 -10.70 20.64 -4.73
C THR A 327 -9.94 20.27 -6.00
N HIS A 328 -10.35 20.69 -7.20
CA HIS A 328 -9.74 20.27 -8.45
C HIS A 328 -9.29 21.44 -9.32
N ALA A 329 -8.21 21.21 -10.08
CA ALA A 329 -7.95 22.08 -11.22
C ALA A 329 -8.97 21.81 -12.33
N LEU A 330 -9.12 20.55 -12.71
CA LEU A 330 -10.00 20.10 -13.78
C LEU A 330 -10.90 18.97 -13.25
N ARG A 331 -12.20 19.11 -13.44
CA ARG A 331 -13.17 18.08 -13.12
C ARG A 331 -14.00 17.71 -14.33
N PHE A 332 -14.03 16.44 -14.67
CA PHE A 332 -14.82 15.88 -15.80
C PHE A 332 -15.86 14.91 -15.27
N GLN A 333 -17.09 15.12 -15.67
CA GLN A 333 -18.23 14.26 -15.36
C GLN A 333 -18.90 13.82 -16.66
N ASP A 334 -18.90 12.51 -16.94
CA ASP A 334 -19.53 11.91 -18.12
C ASP A 334 -19.08 12.56 -19.46
N CYS A 335 -17.77 12.79 -19.60
CA CYS A 335 -17.15 13.43 -20.75
C CYS A 335 -16.40 12.40 -21.60
N ASP A 336 -16.71 12.34 -22.89
CA ASP A 336 -16.02 11.48 -23.85
C ASP A 336 -14.97 12.26 -24.65
N HIS A 337 -13.90 11.58 -25.07
CA HIS A 337 -12.87 12.12 -25.97
C HIS A 337 -12.26 13.45 -25.49
N MET A 338 -12.04 13.57 -24.19
CA MET A 338 -11.36 14.76 -23.68
C MET A 338 -9.84 14.55 -23.70
N THR A 339 -9.09 15.63 -23.93
CA THR A 339 -7.63 15.61 -23.91
C THR A 339 -7.12 16.74 -23.02
N VAL A 340 -6.27 16.40 -22.05
CA VAL A 340 -5.52 17.36 -21.23
C VAL A 340 -4.04 17.08 -21.47
N GLU A 341 -3.31 18.06 -22.00
CA GLU A 341 -1.92 17.81 -22.36
C GLU A 341 -1.01 19.00 -22.07
N ALA A 342 0.24 18.72 -21.75
CA ALA A 342 1.28 19.71 -21.50
C ALA A 342 0.90 20.77 -20.44
N CYS A 343 0.01 20.46 -19.52
CA CYS A 343 -0.44 21.34 -18.45
C CYS A 343 0.43 21.21 -17.21
N ARG A 344 0.58 22.30 -16.46
CA ARG A 344 1.12 22.32 -15.09
C ARG A 344 -0.03 22.48 -14.11
N ILE A 345 -0.10 21.61 -13.13
CA ILE A 345 -1.21 21.58 -12.15
C ILE A 345 -0.61 21.43 -10.76
N HIS A 346 -0.76 22.44 -9.93
CA HIS A 346 -0.08 22.41 -8.64
C HIS A 346 -0.71 23.31 -7.58
N ASP A 347 -0.28 23.12 -6.34
CA ASP A 347 -0.65 23.91 -5.19
C ASP A 347 -2.16 24.16 -5.11
N LEU A 348 -2.92 23.07 -5.03
CA LEU A 348 -4.37 23.09 -4.92
C LEU A 348 -4.89 21.80 -4.26
N GLY A 349 -6.17 21.82 -3.94
CA GLY A 349 -6.87 20.68 -3.37
C GLY A 349 -6.67 20.56 -1.85
N PHE A 350 -7.72 20.22 -1.17
CA PHE A 350 -7.71 19.79 0.22
C PHE A 350 -7.92 18.27 0.29
N PHE A 351 -8.49 17.73 1.33
CA PHE A 351 -8.58 16.29 1.62
C PHE A 351 -9.23 15.46 0.50
N SER A 352 -10.29 15.95 -0.13
CA SER A 352 -10.99 15.25 -1.23
C SER A 352 -10.58 15.69 -2.63
N GLY A 353 -9.60 16.58 -2.74
CA GLY A 353 -9.18 17.16 -4.02
C GLY A 353 -8.28 16.25 -4.85
N SER A 354 -8.28 16.48 -6.15
CA SER A 354 -7.32 15.91 -7.11
C SER A 354 -6.86 16.96 -8.08
N GLY A 355 -5.65 16.82 -8.62
CA GLY A 355 -5.23 17.70 -9.72
C GLY A 355 -6.21 17.61 -10.88
N ILE A 356 -6.50 16.39 -11.36
CA ILE A 356 -7.51 16.11 -12.38
C ILE A 356 -8.44 15.01 -11.87
N GLY A 357 -9.74 15.26 -11.89
CA GLY A 357 -10.78 14.30 -11.52
C GLY A 357 -11.65 13.92 -12.74
N ILE A 358 -11.76 12.62 -13.04
CA ILE A 358 -12.61 12.08 -14.11
C ILE A 358 -13.60 11.09 -13.50
N ARG A 359 -14.87 11.28 -13.79
CA ARG A 359 -15.93 10.35 -13.43
C ARG A 359 -16.85 10.07 -14.62
N GLY A 360 -16.98 8.80 -15.00
CA GLY A 360 -17.71 8.40 -16.20
C GLY A 360 -17.02 8.81 -17.50
N GLY A 361 -17.73 8.72 -18.61
CA GLY A 361 -17.20 8.97 -19.95
C GLY A 361 -16.21 7.91 -20.42
N ARG A 362 -15.63 8.16 -21.60
CA ARG A 362 -14.67 7.25 -22.22
C ARG A 362 -13.68 7.96 -23.14
N GLU A 363 -12.61 7.25 -23.49
CA GLU A 363 -11.58 7.68 -24.45
C GLU A 363 -10.96 9.05 -24.14
N GLY A 364 -10.88 9.39 -22.85
CA GLY A 364 -10.20 10.59 -22.36
C GLY A 364 -8.71 10.36 -22.22
N ARG A 365 -7.89 11.38 -22.44
CA ARG A 365 -6.44 11.33 -22.37
C ARG A 365 -5.87 12.44 -21.51
N ILE A 366 -5.06 12.08 -20.53
CA ILE A 366 -4.22 12.99 -19.78
C ILE A 366 -2.78 12.66 -20.18
N ARG A 367 -2.07 13.62 -20.80
CA ARG A 367 -0.77 13.35 -21.38
C ARG A 367 0.24 14.46 -21.12
N GLY A 368 1.45 14.06 -20.72
CA GLY A 368 2.57 14.99 -20.60
C GLY A 368 2.38 16.14 -19.61
N CYS A 369 1.51 15.96 -18.59
CA CYS A 369 1.26 16.95 -17.56
C CYS A 369 2.24 16.81 -16.40
N ASP A 370 2.62 17.95 -15.80
CA ASP A 370 3.37 17.99 -14.54
C ASP A 370 2.40 18.35 -13.42
N ILE A 371 2.30 17.47 -12.38
CA ILE A 371 1.29 17.56 -11.31
C ILE A 371 1.98 17.42 -9.95
N TRP A 372 1.88 18.44 -9.09
CA TRP A 372 2.55 18.39 -7.78
C TRP A 372 1.83 19.21 -6.71
N HIS A 373 2.18 19.00 -5.43
CA HIS A 373 1.62 19.67 -4.25
C HIS A 373 0.09 19.66 -4.20
N ILE A 374 -0.51 18.53 -4.58
CA ILE A 374 -1.96 18.34 -4.51
C ILE A 374 -2.35 17.85 -3.12
N GLY A 375 -3.46 18.38 -2.57
CA GLY A 375 -3.93 18.00 -1.24
C GLY A 375 -4.37 16.54 -1.13
N GLY A 376 -4.92 15.97 -2.21
CA GLY A 376 -5.29 14.57 -2.33
C GLY A 376 -4.55 13.87 -3.47
N HIS A 377 -5.26 13.31 -4.47
CA HIS A 377 -4.65 12.55 -5.56
C HIS A 377 -4.08 13.45 -6.67
N GLY A 378 -3.02 13.01 -7.33
CA GLY A 378 -2.56 13.68 -8.56
C GLY A 378 -3.63 13.59 -9.64
N VAL A 379 -4.03 12.39 -10.00
CA VAL A 379 -5.13 12.10 -10.95
C VAL A 379 -6.07 11.08 -10.36
N SER A 380 -7.38 11.26 -10.52
CA SER A 380 -8.39 10.27 -10.17
C SER A 380 -9.30 9.96 -11.35
N VAL A 381 -9.51 8.67 -11.66
CA VAL A 381 -10.34 8.20 -12.77
C VAL A 381 -11.27 7.09 -12.30
N TYR A 382 -12.57 7.33 -12.37
CA TYR A 382 -13.62 6.34 -12.09
C TYR A 382 -14.54 6.23 -13.28
N ALA A 383 -14.31 5.26 -14.15
CA ALA A 383 -15.06 5.11 -15.37
C ALA A 383 -15.08 3.67 -15.89
N GLY A 384 -15.97 3.40 -16.85
CA GLY A 384 -16.24 2.04 -17.31
C GLY A 384 -17.19 1.32 -16.36
N ASP A 385 -17.77 0.25 -16.82
CA ASP A 385 -18.76 -0.54 -16.07
C ASP A 385 -18.20 -1.93 -15.80
N VAL A 386 -18.01 -2.22 -14.52
CA VAL A 386 -17.51 -3.51 -14.04
C VAL A 386 -18.51 -4.63 -14.34
N ASP A 387 -19.82 -4.39 -14.16
CA ASP A 387 -20.82 -5.43 -14.28
C ASP A 387 -20.97 -5.92 -15.72
N SER A 388 -21.00 -5.00 -16.67
CA SER A 388 -21.02 -5.30 -18.11
C SER A 388 -19.65 -5.56 -18.74
N MET A 389 -18.54 -5.39 -17.97
CA MET A 389 -17.16 -5.43 -18.46
C MET A 389 -16.85 -4.34 -19.53
N THR A 390 -17.61 -3.26 -19.53
CA THR A 390 -17.44 -2.19 -20.53
C THR A 390 -16.26 -1.31 -20.15
N ARG A 391 -15.20 -1.36 -20.97
CA ARG A 391 -13.99 -0.55 -20.77
C ARG A 391 -14.22 0.91 -21.13
N CYS A 392 -13.67 1.81 -20.33
CA CYS A 392 -13.73 3.24 -20.59
C CYS A 392 -12.65 3.74 -21.57
N PHE A 393 -11.52 3.06 -21.67
CA PHE A 393 -10.35 3.46 -22.48
C PHE A 393 -9.80 4.86 -22.14
N HIS A 394 -9.90 5.29 -20.90
CA HIS A 394 -9.17 6.46 -20.45
C HIS A 394 -7.69 6.16 -20.29
N GLU A 395 -6.84 7.15 -20.59
CA GLU A 395 -5.39 7.03 -20.52
C GLU A 395 -4.78 8.14 -19.66
N VAL A 396 -3.81 7.77 -18.78
CA VAL A 396 -2.92 8.70 -18.07
C VAL A 396 -1.50 8.35 -18.50
N GLU A 397 -0.89 9.20 -19.32
CA GLU A 397 0.33 8.85 -20.01
C GLU A 397 1.38 9.96 -19.97
N ASN A 398 2.64 9.56 -19.83
CA ASN A 398 3.80 10.44 -19.94
C ASN A 398 3.73 11.66 -19.01
N CYS A 399 3.13 11.52 -17.83
CA CYS A 399 3.00 12.56 -16.82
C CYS A 399 4.13 12.48 -15.78
N TYR A 400 4.43 13.63 -15.18
CA TYR A 400 5.31 13.75 -14.03
C TYR A 400 4.48 14.14 -12.81
N ILE A 401 4.37 13.24 -11.81
CA ILE A 401 3.48 13.39 -10.65
C ILE A 401 4.28 13.20 -9.36
N HIS A 402 4.32 14.22 -8.49
CA HIS A 402 5.10 14.14 -7.27
C HIS A 402 4.52 14.98 -6.13
N HIS A 403 4.91 14.69 -4.88
CA HIS A 403 4.51 15.45 -3.68
C HIS A 403 3.00 15.69 -3.59
N VAL A 404 2.18 14.71 -3.97
CA VAL A 404 0.72 14.74 -3.78
C VAL A 404 0.35 14.23 -2.39
N GLY A 405 -0.92 14.27 -2.02
CA GLY A 405 -1.39 13.79 -0.70
C GLY A 405 -1.02 14.72 0.45
N GLN A 406 -0.96 16.04 0.22
CA GLN A 406 -0.52 16.99 1.24
C GLN A 406 -1.46 17.08 2.47
N PHE A 407 -2.73 16.76 2.30
CA PHE A 407 -3.73 16.69 3.38
C PHE A 407 -4.34 15.29 3.51
N ASN A 408 -4.80 14.73 2.41
CA ASN A 408 -5.18 13.33 2.38
C ASN A 408 -3.92 12.48 2.22
N ARG A 409 -3.39 11.99 3.32
CA ARG A 409 -2.18 11.17 3.29
C ARG A 409 -2.38 9.81 2.61
N HIS A 410 -3.64 9.42 2.35
CA HIS A 410 -3.99 8.35 1.42
C HIS A 410 -3.94 8.83 -0.06
N GLY A 411 -3.42 10.01 -0.31
CA GLY A 411 -3.24 10.57 -1.66
C GLY A 411 -2.27 9.73 -2.49
N LEU A 412 -2.63 9.54 -3.74
CA LEU A 412 -1.98 8.65 -4.70
C LEU A 412 -1.51 9.43 -5.90
N GLY A 413 -0.46 8.98 -6.55
CA GLY A 413 -0.08 9.55 -7.84
C GLY A 413 -1.25 9.44 -8.82
N VAL A 414 -1.76 8.23 -9.04
CA VAL A 414 -2.94 7.96 -9.86
C VAL A 414 -3.88 6.99 -9.13
N MET A 415 -5.14 7.37 -9.00
CA MET A 415 -6.21 6.52 -8.47
C MET A 415 -7.16 6.14 -9.61
N ILE A 416 -7.32 4.85 -9.86
CA ILE A 416 -8.22 4.37 -10.91
C ILE A 416 -9.23 3.35 -10.36
N GLY A 417 -10.42 3.36 -10.94
CA GLY A 417 -11.50 2.42 -10.64
C GLY A 417 -12.45 2.26 -11.83
N GLY A 418 -13.34 1.28 -11.72
CA GLY A 418 -14.22 0.89 -12.83
C GLY A 418 -13.55 -0.13 -13.75
N ALA A 419 -13.55 0.08 -15.07
CA ALA A 419 -13.05 -0.89 -16.01
C ALA A 419 -12.24 -0.26 -17.17
N GLY A 420 -11.04 -0.81 -17.43
CA GLY A 420 -10.29 -0.55 -18.66
C GLY A 420 -9.58 0.80 -18.76
N VAL A 421 -9.00 1.31 -17.68
CA VAL A 421 -8.08 2.47 -17.69
C VAL A 421 -6.66 2.01 -17.98
N ARG A 422 -5.92 2.80 -18.77
CA ARG A 422 -4.48 2.64 -19.02
C ARG A 422 -3.69 3.72 -18.29
N VAL A 423 -2.65 3.31 -17.53
CA VAL A 423 -1.70 4.21 -16.87
C VAL A 423 -0.30 3.85 -17.35
N ALA A 424 0.35 4.73 -18.10
CA ALA A 424 1.57 4.37 -18.79
C ALA A 424 2.62 5.49 -18.86
N HIS A 425 3.90 5.10 -18.86
CA HIS A 425 5.04 6.01 -19.06
C HIS A 425 5.10 7.19 -18.09
N ASN A 426 4.53 7.09 -16.90
CA ASN A 426 4.56 8.15 -15.92
C ASN A 426 5.77 8.02 -15.02
N LEU A 427 6.27 9.15 -14.52
CA LEU A 427 7.19 9.23 -13.39
C LEU A 427 6.41 9.69 -12.16
N MET A 428 6.47 8.90 -11.08
CA MET A 428 5.81 9.21 -9.82
C MET A 428 6.78 9.03 -8.66
N HIS A 429 6.87 10.03 -7.78
CA HIS A 429 7.72 9.92 -6.59
C HIS A 429 7.33 10.88 -5.47
N ASP A 430 7.95 10.70 -4.30
CA ASP A 430 7.69 11.45 -3.07
C ASP A 430 6.21 11.48 -2.73
N LEU A 431 5.68 10.26 -2.49
CA LEU A 431 4.25 10.03 -2.25
C LEU A 431 4.01 9.45 -0.85
N PRO A 432 3.02 9.95 -0.10
CA PRO A 432 2.73 9.42 1.24
C PRO A 432 2.20 7.99 1.20
N ARG A 433 1.63 7.57 0.06
CA ARG A 433 1.13 6.21 -0.20
C ARG A 433 1.56 5.74 -1.60
N SER A 434 0.80 4.85 -2.22
CA SER A 434 1.10 4.22 -3.51
C SER A 434 1.25 5.21 -4.67
N GLY A 435 2.04 4.85 -5.66
CA GLY A 435 2.04 5.51 -6.95
C GLY A 435 0.70 5.31 -7.67
N ILE A 436 0.24 4.06 -7.77
CA ILE A 436 -1.01 3.72 -8.45
C ILE A 436 -1.87 2.80 -7.57
N PHE A 437 -3.09 3.23 -7.26
CA PHE A 437 -4.16 2.35 -6.78
C PHE A 437 -5.08 2.00 -7.94
N HIS A 438 -5.28 0.70 -8.17
CA HIS A 438 -6.08 0.21 -9.30
C HIS A 438 -7.21 -0.70 -8.83
N GLY A 439 -8.28 -0.08 -8.36
CA GLY A 439 -9.52 -0.77 -8.01
C GLY A 439 -10.37 -1.05 -9.26
N GLY A 440 -11.19 -2.10 -9.21
CA GLY A 440 -12.01 -2.51 -10.35
C GLY A 440 -11.33 -3.56 -11.22
N VAL A 441 -11.43 -3.47 -12.55
CA VAL A 441 -11.06 -4.57 -13.42
C VAL A 441 -10.45 -4.13 -14.76
N LEU A 442 -9.65 -5.01 -15.39
CA LEU A 442 -9.20 -4.89 -16.79
C LEU A 442 -8.32 -3.65 -17.04
N HIS A 443 -7.65 -3.13 -16.04
CA HIS A 443 -6.73 -2.01 -16.19
C HIS A 443 -5.38 -2.46 -16.75
N THR A 444 -4.67 -1.53 -17.40
CA THR A 444 -3.29 -1.73 -17.87
C THR A 444 -2.37 -0.71 -17.23
N LEU A 445 -1.36 -1.20 -16.51
CA LEU A 445 -0.30 -0.40 -15.90
C LEU A 445 1.02 -0.80 -16.53
N GLU A 446 1.60 0.10 -17.33
CA GLU A 446 2.80 -0.27 -18.09
C GLU A 446 3.80 0.87 -18.25
N TYR A 447 5.08 0.52 -18.26
CA TYR A 447 6.18 1.45 -18.46
C TYR A 447 6.24 2.63 -17.48
N ASN A 448 5.59 2.52 -16.30
CA ASN A 448 5.68 3.56 -15.28
C ASN A 448 6.96 3.42 -14.48
N ARG A 449 7.51 4.55 -14.06
CA ARG A 449 8.57 4.63 -13.06
C ARG A 449 8.00 5.17 -11.77
N ILE A 450 7.92 4.32 -10.73
CA ILE A 450 7.36 4.65 -9.42
C ILE A 450 8.44 4.42 -8.39
N ARG A 451 8.77 5.43 -7.64
CA ARG A 451 9.82 5.33 -6.64
C ARG A 451 9.58 6.25 -5.45
N HIS A 452 10.22 5.96 -4.33
CA HIS A 452 10.15 6.74 -3.12
C HIS A 452 8.69 7.06 -2.75
N CYS A 453 7.97 6.00 -2.41
CA CYS A 453 6.54 6.04 -2.08
C CYS A 453 6.24 5.27 -0.79
N ASN A 454 5.00 5.34 -0.34
CA ASN A 454 4.53 4.79 0.92
C ASN A 454 5.23 5.42 2.15
N LEU A 455 5.53 6.73 2.06
CA LEU A 455 6.36 7.43 3.04
C LEU A 455 5.66 7.66 4.39
N GLU A 456 4.32 7.57 4.43
CA GLU A 456 3.54 7.82 5.64
C GLU A 456 2.52 6.73 5.98
N MET A 457 2.40 5.71 5.12
CA MET A 457 1.35 4.71 5.22
C MET A 457 1.93 3.29 5.25
N GLU A 458 1.12 2.38 5.76
CA GLU A 458 1.37 0.94 5.76
C GLU A 458 0.29 0.19 4.98
N ASP A 459 0.47 -1.10 4.78
CA ASP A 459 -0.42 -2.02 4.06
C ASP A 459 -0.69 -1.56 2.63
N THR A 460 0.41 -1.46 1.87
CA THR A 460 0.43 -0.76 0.59
C THR A 460 1.58 -1.25 -0.31
N GLY A 461 1.61 -0.80 -1.56
CA GLY A 461 2.68 -1.05 -2.53
C GLY A 461 2.89 0.13 -3.46
N CYS A 462 3.94 0.13 -4.28
CA CYS A 462 4.07 1.10 -5.38
C CYS A 462 2.83 1.03 -6.28
N THR A 463 2.35 -0.18 -6.56
CA THR A 463 1.02 -0.43 -7.12
C THR A 463 0.22 -1.31 -6.16
N TYR A 464 -1.05 -1.00 -5.97
CA TYR A 464 -1.90 -1.67 -5.00
C TYR A 464 -3.32 -1.88 -5.54
N THR A 465 -3.83 -3.10 -5.36
CA THR A 465 -5.23 -3.46 -5.65
C THR A 465 -5.71 -4.52 -4.69
N GLY A 466 -7.01 -4.71 -4.60
CA GLY A 466 -7.60 -5.76 -3.80
C GLY A 466 -9.07 -5.98 -4.07
N GLY A 467 -9.56 -7.13 -3.59
CA GLY A 467 -10.96 -7.52 -3.66
C GLY A 467 -11.21 -8.79 -4.47
N TRP A 468 -12.17 -9.61 -4.02
CA TRP A 468 -12.52 -10.90 -4.66
C TRP A 468 -12.87 -10.78 -6.13
N CYS A 469 -13.57 -9.72 -6.48
CA CYS A 469 -14.02 -9.41 -7.83
C CYS A 469 -13.23 -8.24 -8.43
N GLY A 470 -12.01 -7.99 -7.96
CA GLY A 470 -11.06 -7.03 -8.50
C GLY A 470 -9.89 -7.76 -9.14
N GLY A 471 -9.43 -7.26 -10.28
CA GLY A 471 -8.29 -7.87 -10.95
C GLY A 471 -8.38 -7.89 -12.46
N TRP A 472 -7.82 -8.96 -13.05
CA TRP A 472 -7.60 -9.11 -14.49
C TRP A 472 -6.85 -7.93 -15.10
N HIS A 473 -5.96 -7.35 -14.29
CA HIS A 473 -5.10 -6.27 -14.70
C HIS A 473 -3.88 -6.82 -15.45
N THR A 474 -3.36 -6.01 -16.36
CA THR A 474 -2.04 -6.20 -16.94
C THR A 474 -1.08 -5.21 -16.29
N ILE A 475 -0.11 -5.71 -15.53
CA ILE A 475 0.91 -4.91 -14.82
C ILE A 475 2.26 -5.30 -15.41
N ARG A 476 2.80 -4.47 -16.30
CA ARG A 476 3.97 -4.86 -17.07
C ARG A 476 4.95 -3.73 -17.34
N TYR A 477 6.24 -4.09 -17.40
CA TYR A 477 7.31 -3.18 -17.74
C TYR A 477 7.37 -1.92 -16.88
N ASN A 478 6.91 -2.02 -15.62
CA ASN A 478 7.05 -0.93 -14.68
C ASN A 478 8.36 -1.07 -13.91
N HIS A 479 8.93 0.05 -13.49
CA HIS A 479 10.00 0.10 -12.53
C HIS A 479 9.47 0.62 -11.21
N CYS A 480 9.36 -0.25 -10.23
CA CYS A 480 8.93 0.05 -8.87
C CYS A 480 10.14 0.00 -7.93
N SER A 481 10.46 1.09 -7.24
CA SER A 481 11.57 1.10 -6.30
C SER A 481 11.28 1.92 -5.05
N ASP A 482 12.08 1.68 -4.01
CA ASP A 482 12.08 2.51 -2.81
C ASP A 482 10.68 2.68 -2.19
N SER A 483 9.95 1.56 -2.04
CA SER A 483 8.73 1.49 -1.25
C SER A 483 9.11 1.36 0.22
N ILE A 484 8.98 2.45 0.98
CA ILE A 484 9.59 2.59 2.31
C ILE A 484 8.69 2.06 3.42
N GLY A 485 7.44 2.53 3.49
CA GLY A 485 6.54 2.29 4.62
C GLY A 485 6.84 3.18 5.81
N PHE A 486 5.91 3.26 6.73
CA PHE A 486 6.01 4.09 7.91
C PHE A 486 5.65 3.29 9.17
N ASN A 487 6.61 3.14 10.07
CA ASN A 487 6.40 2.43 11.34
C ASN A 487 6.59 3.36 12.53
N ASN A 488 5.49 3.76 13.17
CA ASN A 488 5.50 4.56 14.38
C ASN A 488 5.37 3.72 15.68
N HIS A 489 5.41 2.39 15.60
CA HIS A 489 5.08 1.53 16.75
C HIS A 489 6.30 0.93 17.45
N GLY A 490 7.51 1.34 17.12
CA GLY A 490 8.75 0.87 17.76
C GLY A 490 9.05 -0.62 17.58
N LYS A 491 8.19 -1.38 16.88
CA LYS A 491 8.42 -2.75 16.44
C LYS A 491 8.45 -2.74 14.93
N PHE A 492 9.41 -3.44 14.36
CA PHE A 492 9.49 -3.59 12.92
C PHE A 492 8.21 -4.27 12.41
N PHE A 493 7.28 -3.48 11.93
CA PHE A 493 6.04 -3.91 11.34
C PHE A 493 5.71 -2.94 10.20
N VAL A 494 6.35 -3.18 9.07
CA VAL A 494 6.13 -2.38 7.87
C VAL A 494 5.46 -3.27 6.84
N PHE A 495 4.35 -2.81 6.28
CA PHE A 495 3.69 -3.44 5.15
C PHE A 495 3.79 -2.53 3.92
N ALA A 496 4.97 -2.51 3.28
CA ALA A 496 5.22 -1.72 2.08
C ALA A 496 5.98 -2.55 1.04
N TRP A 497 5.28 -3.01 0.02
CA TRP A 497 5.82 -3.81 -1.07
C TRP A 497 5.98 -3.00 -2.36
N GLY A 498 6.62 -3.57 -3.35
CA GLY A 498 6.63 -3.01 -4.69
C GLY A 498 5.27 -3.17 -5.38
N ILE A 499 4.82 -4.40 -5.57
CA ILE A 499 3.51 -4.72 -6.17
C ILE A 499 2.67 -5.50 -5.15
N TYR A 500 1.46 -5.04 -4.87
CA TYR A 500 0.61 -5.68 -3.88
C TYR A 500 -0.77 -6.05 -4.46
N LEU A 501 -1.06 -7.35 -4.51
CA LEU A 501 -2.36 -7.91 -4.87
C LEU A 501 -3.03 -8.42 -3.59
N ASP A 502 -3.88 -7.58 -3.00
CA ASP A 502 -4.52 -7.80 -1.72
C ASP A 502 -5.91 -8.45 -1.83
N GLU A 503 -6.40 -8.95 -0.71
CA GLU A 503 -7.76 -9.43 -0.49
C GLU A 503 -8.34 -10.26 -1.65
N SER A 504 -7.61 -11.28 -2.09
CA SER A 504 -8.05 -12.21 -3.13
C SER A 504 -8.01 -11.69 -4.57
N GLY A 505 -7.19 -10.72 -4.87
CA GLY A 505 -6.96 -10.22 -6.23
C GLY A 505 -6.76 -11.36 -7.23
N CYS A 506 -7.49 -11.34 -8.35
CA CYS A 506 -7.67 -12.50 -9.21
C CYS A 506 -7.29 -12.22 -10.67
N GLY A 507 -6.70 -13.22 -11.33
CA GLY A 507 -6.55 -13.25 -12.78
C GLY A 507 -5.57 -12.24 -13.38
N ASN A 508 -4.72 -11.61 -12.59
CA ASN A 508 -3.78 -10.59 -13.06
C ASN A 508 -2.62 -11.21 -13.84
N ASP A 509 -2.12 -10.50 -14.84
CA ASP A 509 -0.88 -10.78 -15.54
C ASP A 509 0.18 -9.74 -15.14
N VAL A 510 1.22 -10.17 -14.42
CA VAL A 510 2.29 -9.33 -13.88
C VAL A 510 3.62 -9.77 -14.48
N TYR A 511 4.16 -8.99 -15.43
CA TYR A 511 5.36 -9.41 -16.15
C TYR A 511 6.24 -8.28 -16.65
N GLY A 512 7.52 -8.58 -16.83
CA GLY A 512 8.49 -7.64 -17.37
C GLY A 512 8.77 -6.45 -16.43
N ASN A 513 8.39 -6.53 -15.16
CA ASN A 513 8.62 -5.44 -14.21
C ASN A 513 10.00 -5.58 -13.57
N LEU A 514 10.62 -4.44 -13.28
CA LEU A 514 11.74 -4.33 -12.35
C LEU A 514 11.21 -3.81 -11.01
N VAL A 515 11.43 -4.57 -9.96
CA VAL A 515 11.05 -4.19 -8.59
C VAL A 515 12.26 -4.30 -7.68
N GLU A 516 12.68 -3.18 -7.13
CA GLU A 516 13.91 -3.14 -6.35
C GLU A 516 13.81 -2.26 -5.11
N ARG A 517 14.64 -2.58 -4.09
CA ARG A 517 14.77 -1.78 -2.86
C ARG A 517 13.42 -1.44 -2.19
N CYS A 518 12.47 -2.37 -2.23
CA CYS A 518 11.23 -2.26 -1.47
C CYS A 518 11.42 -2.88 -0.09
N GLN A 519 11.08 -2.15 0.97
CA GLN A 519 11.54 -2.45 2.33
C GLN A 519 11.05 -3.80 2.88
N VAL A 520 9.88 -4.28 2.50
CA VAL A 520 9.36 -5.57 2.97
C VAL A 520 9.54 -6.68 1.98
N GLY A 521 9.50 -6.35 0.70
CA GLY A 521 9.64 -7.31 -0.38
C GLY A 521 9.14 -6.74 -1.72
N ALA A 522 9.49 -7.42 -2.80
CA ALA A 522 9.10 -6.99 -4.14
C ALA A 522 7.59 -7.09 -4.38
N MET A 523 6.98 -8.18 -3.95
CA MET A 523 5.58 -8.44 -4.23
C MET A 523 4.90 -9.19 -3.10
N HIS A 524 3.63 -8.86 -2.87
CA HIS A 524 2.75 -9.57 -1.93
C HIS A 524 1.48 -10.07 -2.60
N LEU A 525 1.17 -11.32 -2.35
CA LEU A 525 -0.08 -11.97 -2.72
C LEU A 525 -0.84 -12.34 -1.45
N HIS A 526 -2.01 -11.74 -1.24
CA HIS A 526 -2.87 -12.04 -0.10
C HIS A 526 -4.17 -12.69 -0.55
N ASN A 527 -4.33 -13.98 -0.28
CA ASN A 527 -5.44 -14.81 -0.75
C ASN A 527 -5.62 -14.81 -2.27
N ALA A 528 -4.62 -14.39 -3.01
CA ALA A 528 -4.69 -14.17 -4.43
C ALA A 528 -4.88 -15.48 -5.22
N ARG A 529 -5.60 -15.40 -6.35
CA ARG A 529 -6.01 -16.56 -7.13
C ARG A 529 -5.74 -16.36 -8.62
N GLU A 530 -5.27 -17.40 -9.30
CA GLU A 530 -5.14 -17.46 -10.76
C GLU A 530 -4.32 -16.30 -11.36
N ASN A 531 -3.32 -15.77 -10.66
CA ASN A 531 -2.44 -14.73 -11.17
C ASN A 531 -1.24 -15.35 -11.87
N HIS A 532 -0.78 -14.73 -12.95
CA HIS A 532 0.44 -15.10 -13.66
C HIS A 532 1.50 -14.04 -13.40
N ILE A 533 2.59 -14.44 -12.75
CA ILE A 533 3.71 -13.57 -12.37
C ILE A 533 4.96 -14.14 -13.03
N TYR A 534 5.41 -13.52 -14.10
CA TYR A 534 6.50 -14.07 -14.90
C TYR A 534 7.39 -12.99 -15.52
N ASN A 535 8.60 -13.36 -15.85
CA ASN A 535 9.54 -12.48 -16.54
C ASN A 535 9.81 -11.15 -15.79
N ASN A 536 9.73 -11.17 -14.45
CA ASN A 536 10.05 -9.99 -13.64
C ASN A 536 11.46 -10.11 -13.05
N ILE A 537 12.06 -8.98 -12.74
CA ILE A 537 13.29 -8.88 -11.95
C ILE A 537 12.92 -8.31 -10.58
N PHE A 538 13.16 -9.07 -9.54
CA PHE A 538 13.02 -8.69 -8.14
C PHE A 538 14.41 -8.56 -7.54
N ALA A 539 14.89 -7.31 -7.34
CA ALA A 539 16.27 -7.03 -7.01
C ALA A 539 16.41 -6.36 -5.64
N ASN A 540 17.18 -6.97 -4.74
CA ASN A 540 17.58 -6.40 -3.45
C ASN A 540 16.41 -5.78 -2.66
N ASN A 541 15.29 -6.48 -2.63
CA ASN A 541 14.15 -6.12 -1.80
C ASN A 541 14.35 -6.72 -0.41
N ALA A 542 13.80 -6.14 0.59
CA ALA A 542 13.95 -6.41 2.01
C ALA A 542 14.85 -5.39 2.70
N GLY A 543 14.43 -4.94 3.86
CA GLY A 543 15.19 -3.97 4.64
C GLY A 543 16.47 -4.55 5.25
N PRO A 544 17.35 -3.69 5.76
CA PRO A 544 18.71 -4.04 6.17
C PRO A 544 18.79 -5.02 7.36
N GLU A 545 17.72 -5.27 8.07
CA GLU A 545 17.73 -6.17 9.23
C GLU A 545 17.61 -7.66 8.88
N GLY A 546 17.55 -8.05 7.60
CA GLY A 546 17.49 -9.44 7.16
C GLY A 546 16.26 -10.24 7.62
N LYS A 547 15.29 -9.59 8.25
CA LYS A 547 14.07 -10.23 8.78
C LYS A 547 12.93 -10.32 7.77
N THR A 548 13.15 -9.86 6.57
CA THR A 548 12.17 -9.74 5.50
C THR A 548 12.40 -10.78 4.40
N HIS A 549 11.74 -10.65 3.29
CA HIS A 549 11.70 -11.66 2.25
C HIS A 549 11.62 -10.96 0.88
N GLN A 550 12.07 -11.64 -0.18
CA GLN A 550 11.99 -11.06 -1.52
C GLN A 550 10.56 -11.07 -2.07
N PHE A 551 9.75 -12.07 -1.69
CA PHE A 551 8.38 -12.24 -2.15
C PHE A 551 7.52 -12.81 -1.01
N SER A 552 6.22 -12.50 -0.98
CA SER A 552 5.32 -12.97 0.08
C SER A 552 4.04 -13.58 -0.47
N LEU A 553 3.71 -14.74 0.07
CA LEU A 553 2.44 -15.44 -0.14
C LEU A 553 1.75 -15.58 1.21
N GLN A 554 0.51 -15.12 1.31
CA GLN A 554 -0.29 -15.25 2.54
C GLN A 554 -1.70 -15.69 2.19
N THR A 555 -2.22 -16.67 2.92
CA THR A 555 -3.61 -17.11 2.78
C THR A 555 -4.32 -17.11 4.13
N TRP A 556 -5.62 -16.82 4.10
CA TRP A 556 -6.51 -17.15 5.20
C TRP A 556 -6.85 -18.64 5.16
N ASN A 557 -7.19 -19.17 6.30
CA ASN A 557 -7.70 -20.51 6.47
C ASN A 557 -9.18 -20.49 6.90
N ASN A 558 -9.79 -21.65 6.97
CA ASN A 558 -11.19 -21.85 7.33
C ASN A 558 -11.48 -21.71 8.83
N SER A 559 -10.58 -21.12 9.62
CA SER A 559 -10.84 -20.87 11.04
C SER A 559 -12.16 -20.10 11.25
N PRO A 560 -13.08 -20.54 12.12
CA PRO A 560 -14.34 -19.84 12.40
C PRO A 560 -14.16 -18.42 12.91
N THR A 561 -12.98 -18.12 13.48
CA THR A 561 -12.61 -16.78 13.94
C THR A 561 -11.97 -15.93 12.85
N ALA A 562 -11.80 -16.48 11.65
CA ALA A 562 -11.23 -15.72 10.55
C ALA A 562 -12.11 -14.52 10.21
N VAL A 563 -11.49 -13.33 10.24
CA VAL A 563 -12.12 -12.06 9.86
C VAL A 563 -12.77 -12.17 8.47
N PHE A 564 -12.22 -13.03 7.61
CA PHE A 564 -12.76 -13.30 6.29
C PHE A 564 -14.22 -13.76 6.33
N LEU A 565 -14.54 -14.82 7.09
CA LEU A 565 -15.88 -15.42 7.11
C LEU A 565 -16.91 -14.46 7.71
N ARG A 566 -16.54 -13.72 8.76
CA ARG A 566 -17.42 -12.81 9.46
C ARG A 566 -17.69 -11.52 8.67
N ASP A 567 -16.66 -10.87 8.19
CA ASP A 567 -16.72 -9.48 7.75
C ASP A 567 -16.56 -9.30 6.23
N ARG A 568 -15.84 -10.20 5.56
CA ARG A 568 -15.48 -10.07 4.14
C ARG A 568 -16.37 -10.92 3.23
N GLN A 569 -16.59 -12.16 3.56
CA GLN A 569 -17.33 -13.11 2.73
C GLN A 569 -18.73 -12.61 2.31
N PRO A 570 -19.58 -12.02 3.20
CA PRO A 570 -20.89 -11.54 2.79
C PRO A 570 -20.82 -10.44 1.72
N LYS A 571 -19.85 -9.53 1.83
CA LYS A 571 -19.63 -8.45 0.86
C LYS A 571 -19.12 -8.99 -0.46
N MET A 572 -18.19 -9.94 -0.40
CA MET A 572 -17.62 -10.60 -1.58
C MET A 572 -18.66 -11.42 -2.32
N LEU A 573 -19.50 -12.16 -1.59
CA LEU A 573 -20.61 -12.93 -2.18
C LEU A 573 -21.62 -12.03 -2.88
N LYS A 574 -22.01 -10.92 -2.28
CA LYS A 574 -22.90 -9.94 -2.91
C LYS A 574 -22.31 -9.41 -4.22
N ALA A 575 -21.04 -9.03 -4.24
CA ALA A 575 -20.36 -8.55 -5.45
C ALA A 575 -20.25 -9.66 -6.50
N TYR A 576 -19.86 -10.86 -6.11
CA TYR A 576 -19.75 -12.02 -6.99
C TYR A 576 -21.09 -12.38 -7.66
N THR A 577 -22.18 -12.49 -6.87
CA THR A 577 -23.51 -12.80 -7.39
C THR A 577 -23.97 -11.75 -8.42
N ARG A 578 -23.68 -10.48 -8.16
CA ARG A 578 -23.99 -9.39 -9.10
C ARG A 578 -23.24 -9.55 -10.43
N LEU A 579 -21.92 -9.81 -10.37
CA LEU A 579 -21.09 -9.97 -11.57
C LEU A 579 -21.50 -11.20 -12.37
N MET A 580 -21.77 -12.33 -11.71
CA MET A 580 -22.16 -13.58 -12.36
C MET A 580 -23.50 -13.53 -13.06
N ALA A 581 -24.27 -12.44 -12.91
CA ALA A 581 -25.44 -12.18 -13.75
C ALA A 581 -25.05 -11.93 -15.22
N ASN A 582 -23.82 -11.50 -15.50
CA ASN A 582 -23.26 -11.44 -16.86
C ASN A 582 -22.43 -12.71 -17.13
N PRO A 583 -22.80 -13.57 -18.10
CA PRO A 583 -22.12 -14.83 -18.40
C PRO A 583 -20.63 -14.69 -18.80
N GLU A 584 -20.23 -13.52 -19.28
CA GLU A 584 -18.84 -13.29 -19.66
C GLU A 584 -17.92 -13.37 -18.42
N TRP A 585 -18.44 -13.02 -17.23
CA TRP A 585 -17.68 -13.17 -16.00
C TRP A 585 -17.30 -14.61 -15.67
N ALA A 586 -18.15 -15.59 -16.00
CA ALA A 586 -17.87 -17.00 -15.77
C ALA A 586 -16.66 -17.51 -16.57
N LYS A 587 -16.28 -16.81 -17.66
CA LYS A 587 -15.14 -17.15 -18.52
C LYS A 587 -13.81 -16.61 -17.96
N MET A 588 -13.86 -15.70 -17.01
CA MET A 588 -12.67 -15.07 -16.43
C MET A 588 -11.93 -16.02 -15.47
N ARG A 589 -10.60 -15.99 -15.52
CA ARG A 589 -9.76 -16.82 -14.63
C ARG A 589 -10.17 -16.63 -13.18
N GLY A 590 -10.31 -17.73 -12.44
CA GLY A 590 -10.63 -17.75 -11.01
C GLY A 590 -12.08 -17.43 -10.65
N MET A 591 -12.94 -17.09 -11.59
CA MET A 591 -14.36 -16.83 -11.32
C MET A 591 -15.19 -18.09 -11.14
N HIS A 592 -14.65 -19.25 -11.44
CA HIS A 592 -15.26 -20.54 -11.09
C HIS A 592 -15.26 -20.80 -9.57
N VAL A 593 -14.49 -20.07 -8.79
CA VAL A 593 -14.42 -20.17 -7.32
C VAL A 593 -15.38 -19.18 -6.70
N SER A 594 -16.44 -19.69 -6.09
CA SER A 594 -17.42 -18.84 -5.38
C SER A 594 -16.91 -18.40 -4.00
N PRO A 595 -17.16 -17.16 -3.58
CA PRO A 595 -16.93 -16.76 -2.18
C PRO A 595 -17.78 -17.51 -1.16
N ALA A 596 -18.85 -18.21 -1.59
CA ALA A 596 -19.66 -19.06 -0.71
C ALA A 596 -18.91 -20.34 -0.28
N ASP A 597 -18.05 -20.85 -1.18
CA ASP A 597 -17.19 -22.01 -0.93
C ASP A 597 -15.77 -21.74 -1.44
N PRO A 598 -15.00 -20.89 -0.70
CA PRO A 598 -13.72 -20.41 -1.18
C PRO A 598 -12.55 -21.36 -0.86
N PHE A 599 -12.74 -22.29 0.07
CA PHE A 599 -11.66 -23.08 0.64
C PHE A 599 -11.36 -24.33 -0.18
N LEU A 600 -10.08 -24.66 -0.25
CA LEU A 600 -9.59 -25.95 -0.67
C LEU A 600 -9.81 -27.00 0.44
N PRO A 601 -9.70 -28.30 0.13
CA PRO A 601 -9.85 -29.36 1.15
C PRO A 601 -8.92 -29.22 2.35
N ASP A 602 -7.77 -28.58 2.18
CA ASP A 602 -6.80 -28.26 3.24
C ASP A 602 -7.12 -26.97 4.02
N GLY A 603 -8.27 -26.37 3.75
CA GLY A 603 -8.72 -25.14 4.42
C GLY A 603 -8.09 -23.85 3.92
N THR A 604 -7.25 -23.87 2.86
CA THR A 604 -6.63 -22.67 2.30
C THR A 604 -7.45 -22.06 1.16
N ILE A 605 -7.18 -20.79 0.80
CA ILE A 605 -7.88 -20.11 -0.31
C ILE A 605 -6.98 -19.96 -1.54
N MET A 606 -5.69 -19.69 -1.34
CA MET A 606 -4.76 -19.32 -2.40
C MET A 606 -4.51 -20.50 -3.34
N ARG A 607 -4.83 -20.33 -4.63
CA ARG A 607 -4.68 -21.35 -5.66
C ARG A 607 -4.45 -20.78 -7.04
N GLY A 608 -3.91 -21.61 -7.95
CA GLY A 608 -3.80 -21.32 -9.37
C GLY A 608 -2.81 -20.22 -9.73
N ASN A 609 -2.08 -19.65 -8.76
CA ASN A 609 -1.07 -18.66 -9.07
C ASN A 609 0.13 -19.33 -9.73
N ARG A 610 0.69 -18.69 -10.76
CA ARG A 610 1.84 -19.16 -11.52
C ARG A 610 2.96 -18.14 -11.41
N ILE A 611 4.06 -18.51 -10.75
CA ILE A 611 5.24 -17.67 -10.50
C ILE A 611 6.42 -18.33 -11.21
N PHE A 612 6.77 -17.85 -12.39
CA PHE A 612 7.73 -18.54 -13.23
C PHE A 612 8.56 -17.59 -14.10
N ARG A 613 9.77 -18.02 -14.48
CA ARG A 613 10.71 -17.21 -15.28
C ARG A 613 10.97 -15.84 -14.68
N ASN A 614 11.04 -15.73 -13.36
CA ASN A 614 11.45 -14.51 -12.69
C ASN A 614 12.90 -14.61 -12.25
N ILE A 615 13.55 -13.48 -12.08
CA ILE A 615 14.88 -13.37 -11.50
C ILE A 615 14.74 -12.76 -10.12
N PHE A 616 15.24 -13.45 -9.10
CA PHE A 616 15.33 -12.98 -7.72
C PHE A 616 16.79 -12.74 -7.37
N LEU A 617 17.22 -11.48 -7.36
CA LEU A 617 18.54 -11.04 -6.96
C LEU A 617 18.47 -10.40 -5.59
N TYR A 618 19.17 -10.90 -4.59
CA TYR A 618 19.24 -10.30 -3.24
C TYR A 618 20.60 -10.49 -2.58
N SER A 619 21.65 -10.27 -3.36
CA SER A 619 23.04 -10.39 -2.92
C SER A 619 23.43 -9.35 -1.87
N GLU A 620 22.71 -8.24 -1.74
CA GLU A 620 22.90 -7.24 -0.69
C GLU A 620 22.25 -7.68 0.65
N GLN A 621 21.28 -8.58 0.61
CA GLN A 621 20.60 -9.14 1.79
C GLN A 621 20.58 -10.67 1.74
N PRO A 622 21.75 -11.35 1.71
CA PRO A 622 21.83 -12.80 1.46
C PRO A 622 21.12 -13.64 2.52
N ASP A 623 20.88 -13.07 3.69
CA ASP A 623 20.17 -13.70 4.80
C ASP A 623 18.65 -13.57 4.74
N SER A 624 18.10 -12.78 3.81
CA SER A 624 16.66 -12.66 3.65
C SER A 624 16.06 -13.95 3.08
N ARG A 625 14.77 -14.19 3.34
CA ARG A 625 14.07 -15.32 2.74
C ARG A 625 13.79 -15.07 1.25
N TYR A 626 13.92 -16.11 0.46
CA TYR A 626 13.51 -16.09 -0.94
C TYR A 626 12.01 -15.76 -1.08
N ILE A 627 11.16 -16.66 -0.61
CA ILE A 627 9.71 -16.44 -0.53
C ILE A 627 9.25 -16.75 0.89
N ARG A 628 8.48 -15.83 1.48
CA ARG A 628 7.75 -16.08 2.71
C ARG A 628 6.39 -16.66 2.33
N GLU A 629 6.14 -17.86 2.74
CA GLU A 629 4.80 -18.43 2.68
C GLU A 629 4.19 -18.43 4.10
N ASN A 630 2.94 -18.02 4.20
CA ASN A 630 2.18 -18.03 5.44
C ASN A 630 0.88 -18.81 5.23
N GLY A 631 0.90 -20.06 5.67
CA GLY A 631 -0.22 -20.98 5.56
C GLY A 631 -0.54 -21.48 4.14
N VAL A 632 0.28 -21.14 3.14
CA VAL A 632 -0.01 -21.48 1.73
C VAL A 632 0.42 -22.92 1.41
N ASN A 633 -0.47 -23.68 0.80
CA ASN A 633 -0.12 -24.94 0.20
C ASN A 633 0.50 -24.72 -1.18
N LEU A 634 1.80 -24.98 -1.29
CA LEU A 634 2.56 -24.75 -2.52
C LEU A 634 2.09 -25.62 -3.69
N THR A 635 1.50 -26.80 -3.42
CA THR A 635 1.04 -27.73 -4.47
C THR A 635 -0.17 -27.22 -5.25
N HIS A 636 -0.90 -26.25 -4.72
CA HIS A 636 -2.01 -25.60 -5.40
C HIS A 636 -1.58 -24.41 -6.25
N ASN A 637 -0.28 -24.11 -6.25
CA ASN A 637 0.30 -23.00 -7.01
C ASN A 637 1.51 -23.52 -7.79
N LEU A 638 1.83 -22.90 -8.92
CA LEU A 638 3.03 -23.21 -9.69
C LEU A 638 4.11 -22.18 -9.38
N ILE A 639 5.18 -22.60 -8.73
CA ILE A 639 6.38 -21.80 -8.55
C ILE A 639 7.52 -22.59 -9.18
N ASN A 640 8.04 -22.13 -10.32
CA ASN A 640 9.02 -22.90 -11.07
C ASN A 640 9.79 -22.09 -12.12
N SER A 641 10.91 -22.64 -12.62
CA SER A 641 11.70 -22.04 -13.70
C SER A 641 12.19 -20.62 -13.38
N ASN A 642 12.49 -20.32 -12.12
CA ASN A 642 13.02 -19.05 -11.67
C ASN A 642 14.56 -19.09 -11.54
N VAL A 643 15.22 -17.96 -11.62
CA VAL A 643 16.62 -17.78 -11.24
C VAL A 643 16.65 -17.13 -9.85
N VAL A 644 17.35 -17.75 -8.92
CA VAL A 644 17.46 -17.28 -7.53
C VAL A 644 18.93 -17.04 -7.21
N TRP A 645 19.29 -15.84 -6.77
CA TRP A 645 20.66 -15.49 -6.46
C TRP A 645 20.80 -14.57 -5.26
N ASN A 646 21.40 -15.09 -4.21
CA ASN A 646 21.67 -14.37 -2.97
C ASN A 646 23.16 -14.03 -2.77
N GLY A 647 23.94 -14.01 -3.85
CA GLY A 647 25.38 -13.80 -3.81
C GLY A 647 26.20 -15.08 -3.63
N GLY A 648 25.58 -16.23 -3.44
CA GLY A 648 26.21 -17.56 -3.43
C GLY A 648 27.01 -17.91 -2.17
N ALA A 649 27.21 -16.96 -1.26
CA ALA A 649 27.99 -17.19 -0.04
C ALA A 649 27.20 -17.95 1.05
N GLN A 650 25.88 -17.98 0.96
CA GLN A 650 24.98 -18.59 1.92
C GLN A 650 23.95 -19.47 1.19
N PRO A 651 23.46 -20.56 1.83
CA PRO A 651 22.33 -21.30 1.30
C PRO A 651 21.08 -20.43 1.17
N VAL A 652 20.27 -20.68 0.13
CA VAL A 652 18.98 -20.01 -0.07
C VAL A 652 18.05 -20.32 1.10
N LYS A 653 17.57 -19.30 1.80
CA LYS A 653 16.63 -19.42 2.91
C LYS A 653 15.18 -19.42 2.42
N THR A 654 14.45 -20.45 2.73
CA THR A 654 13.01 -20.57 2.42
C THR A 654 12.14 -20.70 3.68
N GLY A 655 12.77 -21.04 4.80
CA GLY A 655 12.08 -21.37 6.05
C GLY A 655 11.44 -22.74 6.06
N LYS A 656 11.61 -23.57 5.01
CA LYS A 656 11.15 -24.95 4.97
C LYS A 656 12.14 -25.86 5.66
N GLN A 657 11.61 -26.87 6.31
CA GLN A 657 12.39 -27.94 6.93
C GLN A 657 11.89 -29.27 6.39
N ALA A 658 12.79 -30.12 6.03
CA ALA A 658 12.50 -31.47 5.64
C ALA A 658 13.68 -32.39 5.96
N VAL A 659 13.44 -33.70 5.86
CA VAL A 659 14.49 -34.70 6.00
C VAL A 659 14.55 -35.55 4.73
N ARG A 660 15.76 -35.89 4.31
CA ARG A 660 15.93 -36.77 3.15
C ARG A 660 15.55 -38.21 3.52
N ARG A 661 16.10 -38.69 4.65
CA ARG A 661 15.85 -40.05 5.14
C ARG A 661 16.12 -40.16 6.64
N PRO A 662 15.46 -41.10 7.34
CA PRO A 662 15.88 -41.58 8.62
C PRO A 662 17.24 -42.30 8.52
N ILE A 663 18.15 -42.03 9.45
CA ILE A 663 19.44 -42.68 9.60
C ILE A 663 19.32 -43.79 10.65
N ALA A 664 18.70 -43.49 11.80
CA ALA A 664 18.53 -44.42 12.91
C ALA A 664 17.20 -44.17 13.65
N ASP A 665 16.57 -45.21 14.12
CA ASP A 665 15.46 -45.14 15.07
C ASP A 665 16.03 -45.09 16.49
N LEU A 666 15.77 -44.00 17.19
CA LEU A 666 16.23 -43.74 18.56
C LEU A 666 15.06 -43.67 19.55
N THR A 667 13.89 -44.18 19.18
CA THR A 667 12.66 -44.10 19.99
C THR A 667 12.84 -44.76 21.36
N GLU A 668 13.64 -45.82 21.45
CA GLU A 668 13.98 -46.51 22.69
C GLU A 668 14.72 -45.62 23.71
N ARG A 669 15.36 -44.53 23.25
CA ARG A 669 16.01 -43.55 24.13
C ARG A 669 15.03 -42.71 24.93
N ILE A 670 13.81 -42.53 24.43
CA ILE A 670 12.74 -41.87 25.20
C ILE A 670 12.18 -42.90 26.20
N PRO A 671 12.37 -42.65 27.50
CA PRO A 671 11.85 -43.58 28.51
C PRO A 671 10.34 -43.76 28.36
N ASN A 672 9.89 -45.03 28.29
CA ASN A 672 8.49 -45.38 28.12
C ASN A 672 7.75 -44.60 26.98
N ALA A 673 8.39 -44.48 25.83
CA ALA A 673 7.85 -43.75 24.66
C ALA A 673 6.47 -44.26 24.23
N ALA A 674 6.20 -45.55 24.37
CA ALA A 674 4.91 -46.14 24.04
C ALA A 674 3.86 -45.97 25.15
N PHE A 675 4.17 -45.37 26.28
CA PHE A 675 3.31 -45.27 27.50
C PHE A 675 2.84 -46.65 28.00
N ALA A 676 3.54 -47.70 27.65
CA ALA A 676 3.13 -49.08 27.89
C ALA A 676 3.21 -49.46 29.39
N ARG A 677 4.19 -48.88 30.11
CA ARG A 677 4.39 -49.16 31.53
C ARG A 677 3.54 -48.22 32.40
N ALA A 678 2.69 -48.81 33.26
CA ALA A 678 1.92 -48.05 34.23
C ALA A 678 2.70 -47.88 35.52
N VAL A 679 2.27 -46.93 36.34
CA VAL A 679 2.70 -46.72 37.73
C VAL A 679 1.67 -47.35 38.64
N ASP A 680 2.10 -48.12 39.65
CA ASP A 680 1.19 -48.66 40.67
C ASP A 680 0.63 -47.57 41.59
N ALA A 681 -0.46 -47.87 42.26
CA ALA A 681 -1.14 -46.93 43.14
C ALA A 681 -0.28 -46.44 44.31
N ALA A 682 0.66 -47.28 44.82
CA ALA A 682 1.53 -46.94 45.95
C ALA A 682 2.61 -45.92 45.46
N ALA A 683 3.19 -46.12 44.31
CA ALA A 683 4.16 -45.20 43.69
C ALA A 683 3.50 -43.83 43.36
N LEU A 684 2.25 -43.87 42.84
CA LEU A 684 1.51 -42.63 42.58
C LEU A 684 1.22 -41.85 43.85
N ALA A 685 0.91 -42.53 44.96
CA ALA A 685 0.67 -41.92 46.27
C ALA A 685 1.94 -41.37 46.92
N SER A 686 3.10 -41.98 46.64
CA SER A 686 4.38 -41.58 47.24
C SER A 686 5.10 -40.43 46.56
N ASP A 687 4.89 -40.22 45.22
CA ASP A 687 5.48 -39.14 44.47
C ASP A 687 4.44 -38.27 43.75
N PRO A 688 4.15 -37.07 44.31
CA PRO A 688 3.16 -36.15 43.70
C PRO A 688 3.52 -35.64 42.29
N ASN A 689 4.75 -35.87 41.84
CA ASN A 689 5.16 -35.48 40.48
C ASN A 689 4.96 -36.62 39.47
N GLN A 690 4.71 -37.84 39.93
CA GLN A 690 4.50 -38.99 39.08
C GLN A 690 3.17 -38.89 38.31
N THR A 691 3.15 -39.15 37.02
CA THR A 691 1.90 -39.37 36.28
C THR A 691 1.53 -40.85 36.26
N ILE A 692 0.36 -41.18 35.74
CA ILE A 692 -0.12 -42.59 35.54
C ILE A 692 0.78 -43.42 34.61
N ALA A 693 1.63 -42.78 33.76
CA ALA A 693 2.61 -43.46 32.94
C ALA A 693 3.99 -43.46 33.58
N ALA A 694 4.62 -44.60 33.78
CA ALA A 694 5.96 -44.71 34.36
C ALA A 694 6.96 -43.90 33.56
N GLU A 695 7.90 -43.26 34.26
CA GLU A 695 8.94 -42.38 33.68
C GLU A 695 8.43 -41.14 32.98
N TRP A 696 7.14 -40.76 33.20
CA TRP A 696 6.58 -39.49 32.80
C TRP A 696 6.09 -38.75 34.05
N PHE A 697 6.57 -37.52 34.26
CA PHE A 697 6.38 -36.75 35.47
C PHE A 697 5.68 -35.42 35.16
N TRP A 698 4.87 -34.94 36.13
CA TRP A 698 4.40 -33.58 36.09
C TRP A 698 5.56 -32.62 36.26
N TYR A 699 5.66 -31.66 35.39
CA TYR A 699 6.66 -30.61 35.47
C TYR A 699 6.32 -29.59 36.58
N GLN A 700 5.04 -29.43 36.84
CA GLN A 700 4.57 -28.51 37.90
C GLN A 700 4.09 -29.26 39.15
N LYS A 701 4.72 -29.02 40.27
CA LYS A 701 4.34 -29.59 41.54
C LYS A 701 2.97 -29.15 42.14
N ILE A 702 2.23 -28.18 41.55
CA ILE A 702 1.21 -27.44 42.32
C ILE A 702 0.08 -26.89 41.43
N LEU A 703 -0.45 -27.64 40.47
CA LEU A 703 -1.80 -27.38 39.99
C LEU A 703 -2.77 -28.33 40.69
N PRO A 704 -3.68 -27.83 41.54
CA PRO A 704 -4.73 -28.69 42.10
C PRO A 704 -5.54 -29.29 40.94
N GLY A 705 -5.74 -30.60 40.98
CA GLY A 705 -6.60 -31.27 40.03
C GLY A 705 -5.97 -31.66 38.69
N LEU A 706 -4.62 -31.69 38.58
CA LEU A 706 -3.96 -32.27 37.41
C LEU A 706 -4.41 -33.72 37.24
N GLN A 707 -4.91 -34.05 36.02
CA GLN A 707 -5.38 -35.40 35.71
C GLN A 707 -4.73 -35.89 34.42
N ALA A 708 -4.33 -37.13 34.41
CA ALA A 708 -3.87 -37.86 33.25
C ALA A 708 -4.43 -39.27 33.24
N GLU A 709 -4.73 -39.81 32.06
CA GLU A 709 -5.17 -41.16 31.84
C GLU A 709 -4.27 -41.89 30.84
N ARG A 710 -4.07 -43.22 31.07
CA ARG A 710 -3.58 -44.09 30.02
C ARG A 710 -4.79 -44.67 29.29
N VAL A 711 -4.81 -44.46 27.97
CA VAL A 711 -5.93 -44.91 27.14
C VAL A 711 -5.43 -45.94 26.14
N THR A 712 -6.10 -47.09 26.06
CA THR A 712 -5.80 -48.13 25.09
C THR A 712 -6.46 -47.78 23.75
N ARG A 713 -5.69 -47.85 22.68
CA ARG A 713 -6.16 -47.64 21.30
C ARG A 713 -5.67 -48.75 20.41
N GLY A 714 -6.52 -49.73 20.20
CA GLY A 714 -6.07 -51.01 19.58
C GLY A 714 -4.94 -51.63 20.41
N ASP A 715 -3.81 -51.91 19.80
CA ASP A 715 -2.62 -52.46 20.47
C ASP A 715 -1.71 -51.39 21.11
N ALA A 716 -2.00 -50.12 20.92
CA ALA A 716 -1.16 -49.01 21.39
C ALA A 716 -1.74 -48.36 22.67
N GLN A 717 -0.85 -47.81 23.49
CA GLN A 717 -1.20 -46.98 24.65
C GLN A 717 -0.99 -45.49 24.30
N ALA A 718 -1.81 -44.65 24.88
CA ALA A 718 -1.74 -43.18 24.77
C ALA A 718 -1.75 -42.58 26.16
N LEU A 719 -1.10 -41.40 26.30
CA LEU A 719 -1.21 -40.56 27.48
C LEU A 719 -2.18 -39.42 27.18
N ARG A 720 -3.26 -39.33 27.93
CA ARG A 720 -4.26 -38.28 27.86
C ARG A 720 -4.07 -37.29 29.00
N LEU A 721 -4.04 -36.00 28.67
CA LEU A 721 -3.93 -34.88 29.61
C LEU A 721 -5.24 -34.10 29.61
N PHE A 722 -5.77 -33.73 30.75
CA PHE A 722 -6.98 -32.94 30.90
C PHE A 722 -6.65 -31.45 31.08
N GLY A 723 -7.43 -30.59 30.45
CA GLY A 723 -7.26 -29.15 30.50
C GLY A 723 -7.41 -28.59 31.92
N ALA A 724 -6.48 -27.72 32.34
CA ALA A 724 -6.51 -27.01 33.60
C ALA A 724 -5.68 -25.72 33.51
N PHE A 725 -5.99 -24.71 34.33
CA PHE A 725 -5.31 -23.43 34.29
C PHE A 725 -5.08 -22.86 35.69
N ASN A 726 -3.86 -22.44 35.99
CA ASN A 726 -3.55 -21.67 37.20
C ASN A 726 -3.06 -20.29 36.83
N GLY A 727 -3.92 -19.28 36.92
CA GLY A 727 -3.64 -17.89 36.58
C GLY A 727 -2.56 -17.20 37.44
N GLU A 728 -2.22 -17.78 38.59
CA GLU A 728 -1.33 -17.15 39.57
C GLU A 728 0.18 -17.39 39.28
N ARG A 729 0.52 -18.28 38.35
CA ARG A 729 1.93 -18.61 38.03
C ARG A 729 2.54 -17.83 36.92
N LYS A 730 3.80 -17.41 37.09
CA LYS A 730 4.54 -16.56 36.11
C LYS A 730 4.93 -17.30 34.85
N TYR A 731 5.23 -18.61 34.87
CA TYR A 731 5.87 -19.31 33.77
C TYR A 731 5.03 -20.44 33.13
N ILE A 732 4.62 -21.42 33.87
CA ILE A 732 3.83 -22.55 33.40
C ILE A 732 2.47 -22.55 34.11
N LYS A 733 1.44 -22.30 33.31
CA LYS A 733 0.04 -22.10 33.76
C LYS A 733 -0.88 -23.26 33.43
N TYR A 734 -0.39 -24.20 32.61
CA TYR A 734 -1.16 -25.29 32.04
C TYR A 734 -0.52 -26.66 32.37
N PRO A 735 -1.26 -27.79 32.25
CA PRO A 735 -0.71 -29.13 32.45
C PRO A 735 0.51 -29.36 31.56
N CYS A 736 1.63 -29.71 32.15
CA CYS A 736 2.86 -30.03 31.43
C CYS A 736 3.46 -31.30 31.99
N VAL A 737 3.65 -32.31 31.16
CA VAL A 737 4.36 -33.56 31.48
C VAL A 737 5.74 -33.57 30.84
N ARG A 738 6.70 -34.21 31.50
CA ARG A 738 8.04 -34.44 30.98
C ARG A 738 8.43 -35.89 31.07
N SER A 739 9.18 -36.39 30.13
CA SER A 739 9.81 -37.71 30.24
C SER A 739 10.88 -37.72 31.36
N ALA A 740 11.27 -38.91 31.80
CA ALA A 740 12.56 -39.09 32.46
C ALA A 740 13.69 -38.61 31.53
N PRO A 741 14.88 -38.22 32.11
CA PRO A 741 16.00 -37.76 31.30
C PRO A 741 16.57 -38.87 30.40
N PHE A 742 16.98 -38.48 29.20
CA PHE A 742 17.70 -39.33 28.24
C PHE A 742 18.80 -38.55 27.51
N THR A 743 19.69 -39.25 26.85
CA THR A 743 20.83 -38.63 26.16
C THR A 743 20.73 -38.79 24.65
N LEU A 744 21.24 -37.80 23.94
CA LEU A 744 21.32 -37.80 22.48
C LEU A 744 22.73 -37.40 21.99
N PRO A 745 23.24 -37.98 20.91
CA PRO A 745 24.48 -37.55 20.28
C PRO A 745 24.45 -36.10 19.81
N TYR A 746 25.55 -35.37 20.02
CA TYR A 746 25.71 -34.01 19.53
C TYR A 746 26.01 -33.97 18.01
N GLY A 747 25.76 -32.84 17.37
CA GLY A 747 26.06 -32.62 15.95
C GLY A 747 25.10 -33.35 15.02
N LYS A 748 23.92 -33.69 15.50
CA LYS A 748 22.95 -34.49 14.76
C LYS A 748 21.61 -33.78 14.64
N HIS A 749 20.90 -34.10 13.57
CA HIS A 749 19.50 -33.68 13.37
C HIS A 749 18.55 -34.78 13.79
N TYR A 750 17.47 -34.38 14.42
CA TYR A 750 16.48 -35.31 14.94
C TYR A 750 15.09 -34.93 14.45
N ARG A 751 14.24 -35.96 14.27
CA ARG A 751 12.83 -35.82 14.00
C ARG A 751 12.07 -36.57 15.10
N LEU A 752 11.13 -35.86 15.73
CA LEU A 752 10.14 -36.45 16.64
C LEU A 752 8.80 -36.44 15.90
N THR A 753 8.18 -37.63 15.81
CA THR A 753 6.81 -37.78 15.32
C THR A 753 5.93 -38.39 16.41
N PHE A 754 4.65 -38.04 16.41
CA PHE A 754 3.64 -38.59 17.33
C PHE A 754 2.24 -38.38 16.74
N ALA A 755 1.26 -39.09 17.31
CA ALA A 755 -0.13 -38.85 16.99
C ALA A 755 -0.80 -38.10 18.12
N LEU A 756 -1.62 -37.10 17.77
CA LEU A 756 -2.33 -36.25 18.71
C LEU A 756 -3.83 -36.32 18.48
N ARG A 757 -4.61 -36.59 19.52
CA ARG A 757 -6.07 -36.45 19.53
C ARG A 757 -6.48 -35.43 20.58
N HIS A 758 -7.62 -34.79 20.40
CA HIS A 758 -8.16 -33.83 21.37
C HIS A 758 -9.68 -33.83 21.37
N HIS A 759 -10.25 -33.28 22.41
CA HIS A 759 -11.69 -33.12 22.54
C HIS A 759 -11.99 -31.88 23.40
N GLU A 760 -12.85 -31.00 22.90
CA GLU A 760 -13.27 -29.76 23.56
C GLU A 760 -12.13 -28.87 24.08
N ALA A 761 -10.95 -29.00 23.50
CA ALA A 761 -9.80 -28.19 23.87
C ALA A 761 -9.95 -26.75 23.34
N ASP A 762 -9.59 -25.77 24.15
CA ASP A 762 -9.61 -24.33 23.80
C ASP A 762 -8.21 -23.72 23.58
N GLY A 763 -7.19 -24.58 23.52
CA GLY A 763 -5.79 -24.18 23.40
C GLY A 763 -4.91 -25.20 22.66
N GLU A 764 -3.59 -24.96 22.66
CA GLU A 764 -2.61 -25.75 21.91
C GLU A 764 -1.85 -26.77 22.77
N VAL A 765 -1.23 -27.76 22.12
CA VAL A 765 -0.21 -28.63 22.73
C VAL A 765 1.16 -28.12 22.33
N LEU A 766 1.97 -27.67 23.27
CA LEU A 766 3.33 -27.23 23.05
C LEU A 766 4.31 -28.36 23.35
N VAL A 767 5.15 -28.71 22.37
CA VAL A 767 6.16 -29.76 22.48
C VAL A 767 7.55 -29.14 22.50
N ARG A 768 8.41 -29.60 23.42
CA ARG A 768 9.79 -29.13 23.57
C ARG A 768 10.71 -30.26 23.99
N LEU A 769 11.90 -30.30 23.41
CA LEU A 769 13.04 -31.01 24.01
C LEU A 769 13.77 -30.05 24.93
N VAL A 770 13.85 -30.34 26.21
CA VAL A 770 14.41 -29.43 27.23
C VAL A 770 15.65 -30.05 27.86
N CYS A 771 16.71 -29.26 27.88
CA CYS A 771 17.84 -29.54 28.76
C CYS A 771 17.71 -28.65 29.99
N GLU A 772 17.60 -29.27 31.17
CA GLU A 772 17.57 -28.60 32.46
C GLU A 772 18.66 -29.20 33.37
N ASN A 773 19.82 -28.56 33.37
CA ASN A 773 20.99 -29.07 34.15
C ASN A 773 21.85 -27.92 34.66
N LYS A 774 22.28 -28.00 35.92
CA LYS A 774 23.30 -27.09 36.53
C LYS A 774 22.98 -25.59 36.28
N GLY A 775 21.69 -25.19 36.38
CA GLY A 775 21.27 -23.80 36.15
C GLY A 775 21.09 -23.41 34.66
N LEU A 776 21.25 -24.37 33.75
CA LEU A 776 20.85 -24.19 32.34
C LEU A 776 19.39 -24.68 32.20
N TRP A 777 18.56 -23.85 31.60
CA TRP A 777 17.26 -24.25 31.02
C TRP A 777 17.22 -23.85 29.56
N LYS A 778 17.21 -24.82 28.68
CA LYS A 778 17.21 -24.57 27.23
C LYS A 778 16.25 -25.51 26.52
N ALA A 779 15.31 -24.93 25.81
CA ALA A 779 14.39 -25.67 24.96
C ALA A 779 14.91 -25.70 23.51
N LEU A 780 14.90 -26.89 22.93
CA LEU A 780 15.21 -27.16 21.52
C LEU A 780 13.92 -27.53 20.78
N GLY A 781 13.73 -27.03 19.56
CA GLY A 781 12.58 -27.33 18.72
C GLY A 781 11.21 -27.06 19.36
N PRO A 782 10.98 -25.90 20.06
CA PRO A 782 9.68 -25.63 20.61
C PRO A 782 8.68 -25.47 19.47
N ARG A 783 7.61 -26.28 19.47
CA ARG A 783 6.54 -26.21 18.47
C ARG A 783 5.18 -26.41 19.12
N GLY A 784 4.23 -25.50 18.80
CA GLY A 784 2.83 -25.66 19.15
C GLY A 784 2.08 -26.45 18.08
N PHE A 785 1.24 -27.36 18.53
CA PHE A 785 0.29 -28.12 17.71
C PHE A 785 -1.12 -27.79 18.19
N LEU A 786 -2.12 -27.87 17.34
CA LEU A 786 -3.51 -27.51 17.65
C LEU A 786 -3.64 -26.05 18.07
N LYS A 787 -3.05 -25.14 17.30
CA LYS A 787 -3.26 -23.69 17.53
C LYS A 787 -4.73 -23.37 17.36
N ARG A 788 -5.22 -22.40 18.15
CA ARG A 788 -6.62 -21.95 18.09
C ARG A 788 -7.07 -21.55 16.67
N SER A 789 -6.14 -21.13 15.81
CA SER A 789 -6.39 -20.90 14.39
C SER A 789 -6.66 -22.14 13.56
N ASP A 790 -6.23 -23.33 14.04
CA ASP A 790 -6.28 -24.59 13.32
C ASP A 790 -7.45 -25.47 13.79
N MET A 791 -8.15 -25.05 14.84
CA MET A 791 -9.12 -25.86 15.61
C MET A 791 -10.58 -25.68 15.18
N SER A 792 -10.85 -25.07 14.05
CA SER A 792 -12.21 -24.63 13.72
C SER A 792 -13.24 -25.72 13.47
N ASP A 793 -12.86 -26.96 13.15
CA ASP A 793 -13.84 -27.98 12.74
C ASP A 793 -13.58 -29.44 13.19
N ILE A 794 -12.57 -29.68 14.00
CA ILE A 794 -12.35 -31.04 14.53
C ILE A 794 -13.01 -31.16 15.91
N SER A 795 -14.33 -31.09 15.93
CA SER A 795 -15.14 -31.26 17.16
C SER A 795 -15.24 -32.70 17.64
N THR A 796 -14.71 -33.69 16.92
CA THR A 796 -14.81 -35.08 17.24
C THR A 796 -13.46 -35.76 17.33
N ALA A 797 -13.20 -36.37 18.49
CA ALA A 797 -12.04 -37.16 18.85
C ALA A 797 -11.76 -38.42 17.99
N SER A 798 -12.31 -38.53 16.77
CA SER A 798 -12.31 -39.76 16.00
C SER A 798 -11.00 -40.07 15.30
N GLU A 799 -10.23 -39.03 14.89
CA GLU A 799 -9.01 -39.24 14.13
C GLU A 799 -7.77 -38.65 14.84
N ALA A 800 -6.66 -39.35 14.73
CA ALA A 800 -5.39 -38.91 15.28
C ALA A 800 -4.67 -38.03 14.23
N LEU A 801 -4.27 -36.86 14.63
CA LEU A 801 -3.47 -35.95 13.82
C LEU A 801 -1.99 -36.36 13.86
N PRO A 802 -1.35 -36.63 12.73
CA PRO A 802 0.09 -36.87 12.69
C PRO A 802 0.83 -35.53 12.96
N CYS A 803 1.68 -35.54 13.96
CA CYS A 803 2.49 -34.39 14.37
C CYS A 803 3.97 -34.69 14.17
N GLU A 804 4.71 -33.69 13.72
CA GLU A 804 6.14 -33.78 13.50
C GLU A 804 6.85 -32.52 13.96
N THR A 805 8.00 -32.67 14.63
CA THR A 805 8.92 -31.55 14.91
C THR A 805 10.36 -32.01 14.73
N GLY A 806 11.23 -31.13 14.18
CA GLY A 806 12.64 -31.36 14.02
C GLY A 806 13.48 -30.43 14.87
N PHE A 807 14.65 -30.88 15.27
CA PHE A 807 15.63 -30.07 15.99
C PHE A 807 17.08 -30.52 15.69
N TYR A 808 18.00 -29.58 15.86
CA TYR A 808 19.43 -29.83 15.76
C TYR A 808 20.06 -29.75 17.14
N LEU A 809 20.89 -30.71 17.49
CA LEU A 809 21.65 -30.69 18.72
C LEU A 809 23.09 -30.26 18.41
N PRO A 810 23.51 -29.03 18.73
CA PRO A 810 24.81 -28.51 18.33
C PRO A 810 25.95 -29.28 19.00
N LYS A 811 27.06 -29.43 18.29
CA LYS A 811 28.28 -30.04 18.80
C LYS A 811 29.19 -29.00 19.48
N PRO A 812 30.18 -29.45 20.30
CA PRO A 812 31.20 -28.60 20.87
C PRO A 812 31.81 -27.66 19.84
N GLY A 813 31.87 -26.36 20.16
CA GLY A 813 32.40 -25.32 19.28
C GLY A 813 31.41 -24.65 18.33
N GLU A 814 30.19 -25.14 18.22
CA GLU A 814 29.13 -24.52 17.40
C GLU A 814 28.31 -23.52 18.22
N ALA A 815 27.75 -22.54 17.50
CA ALA A 815 26.81 -21.59 18.09
C ALA A 815 25.60 -22.33 18.70
N GLY A 816 25.27 -21.99 19.92
CA GLY A 816 24.19 -22.62 20.64
C GLY A 816 24.56 -23.85 21.46
N PHE A 817 25.80 -24.38 21.37
CA PHE A 817 26.31 -25.40 22.27
C PHE A 817 26.52 -24.84 23.67
N ASP A 818 26.20 -25.65 24.68
CA ASP A 818 26.57 -25.41 26.09
C ASP A 818 26.98 -26.75 26.70
N ALA A 819 28.14 -26.78 27.33
CA ALA A 819 28.71 -28.02 27.93
C ALA A 819 27.80 -28.64 29.02
N ARG A 820 26.83 -27.90 29.52
CA ARG A 820 25.82 -28.39 30.48
C ARG A 820 24.68 -29.19 29.83
N MET A 821 24.60 -29.24 28.49
CA MET A 821 23.58 -29.95 27.72
C MET A 821 23.88 -31.47 27.71
N GLU A 822 23.82 -32.13 28.85
CA GLU A 822 24.18 -33.56 29.00
C GLU A 822 22.98 -34.49 28.88
N ALA A 823 21.81 -34.06 29.32
CA ALA A 823 20.59 -34.86 29.30
C ALA A 823 19.39 -34.01 28.92
N PHE A 824 18.43 -34.66 28.30
CA PHE A 824 17.23 -34.02 27.75
C PHE A 824 15.97 -34.67 28.29
N THR A 825 14.94 -33.89 28.46
CA THR A 825 13.58 -34.34 28.78
C THR A 825 12.63 -33.87 27.68
N LEU A 826 11.71 -34.70 27.25
CA LEU A 826 10.67 -34.33 26.30
C LEU A 826 9.47 -33.78 27.06
N HIS A 827 9.05 -32.58 26.76
CA HIS A 827 7.92 -31.92 27.42
C HIS A 827 6.72 -31.81 26.49
N PHE A 828 5.55 -32.12 27.01
CA PHE A 828 4.24 -31.84 26.41
C PHE A 828 3.47 -30.92 27.35
N GLU A 829 3.15 -29.69 26.94
CA GLU A 829 2.35 -28.74 27.67
C GLU A 829 1.01 -28.55 26.97
N PHE A 830 -0.08 -28.94 27.61
CA PHE A 830 -1.42 -28.77 27.07
C PHE A 830 -2.00 -27.43 27.52
N GLN A 831 -1.88 -26.42 26.69
CA GLN A 831 -2.29 -25.03 26.98
C GLN A 831 -3.79 -24.85 26.78
N SER A 832 -4.61 -25.65 27.46
CA SER A 832 -6.06 -25.57 27.45
C SER A 832 -6.62 -25.51 28.87
N LYS A 833 -7.73 -24.80 29.04
CA LYS A 833 -8.46 -24.69 30.33
C LYS A 833 -9.48 -25.81 30.50
N GLN A 834 -9.84 -26.46 29.40
CA GLN A 834 -10.88 -27.48 29.35
C GLN A 834 -10.53 -28.57 28.32
N GLY A 835 -11.36 -29.60 28.26
CA GLY A 835 -11.19 -30.70 27.33
C GLY A 835 -9.98 -31.57 27.65
N TRP A 836 -9.52 -32.36 26.68
CA TRP A 836 -8.32 -33.18 26.81
C TRP A 836 -7.53 -33.27 25.52
N ALA A 837 -6.24 -33.58 25.66
CA ALA A 837 -5.33 -33.96 24.58
C ALA A 837 -4.70 -35.30 24.86
N GLU A 838 -4.58 -36.16 23.83
CA GLU A 838 -4.08 -37.53 23.90
C GLU A 838 -2.90 -37.68 22.96
N ILE A 839 -1.77 -38.14 23.48
CA ILE A 839 -0.50 -38.29 22.80
C ILE A 839 -0.19 -39.78 22.70
N SER A 840 0.17 -40.26 21.49
CA SER A 840 0.52 -41.64 21.25
C SER A 840 1.54 -41.76 20.10
N GLY A 841 2.12 -42.96 19.95
CA GLY A 841 2.99 -43.29 18.84
C GLY A 841 4.22 -42.41 18.73
N LEU A 842 4.84 -42.06 19.86
CA LEU A 842 6.11 -41.33 19.86
C LEU A 842 7.18 -42.08 19.12
N ARG A 843 7.85 -41.41 18.19
CA ARG A 843 8.99 -41.92 17.44
C ARG A 843 10.05 -40.85 17.34
N LEU A 844 11.27 -41.16 17.74
CA LEU A 844 12.44 -40.30 17.64
C LEU A 844 13.43 -40.91 16.65
N GLU A 845 13.83 -40.17 15.66
CA GLU A 845 14.77 -40.62 14.63
C GLU A 845 15.93 -39.62 14.50
N GLU A 846 17.15 -40.13 14.33
CA GLU A 846 18.24 -39.42 13.72
C GLU A 846 17.98 -39.33 12.21
N VAL A 847 18.12 -38.13 11.62
CA VAL A 847 17.74 -37.92 10.22
C VAL A 847 18.85 -37.19 9.44
N GLU A 848 18.91 -37.47 8.16
CA GLU A 848 19.71 -36.68 7.23
C GLU A 848 18.90 -35.44 6.82
N PRO A 849 19.33 -34.21 7.21
CA PRO A 849 18.58 -33.00 6.89
C PRO A 849 18.69 -32.70 5.41
N ALA A 850 17.61 -32.20 4.83
CA ALA A 850 17.65 -31.50 3.55
C ALA A 850 18.06 -30.03 3.80
N SER A 851 18.73 -29.41 2.83
CA SER A 851 18.84 -27.95 2.83
C SER A 851 17.44 -27.31 2.74
N GLU A 852 17.30 -26.07 3.17
CA GLU A 852 16.01 -25.36 3.05
C GLU A 852 15.55 -25.28 1.59
N TRP A 853 16.46 -25.17 0.64
CA TRP A 853 16.17 -25.20 -0.79
C TRP A 853 15.64 -26.56 -1.26
N GLU A 854 16.30 -27.65 -0.88
CA GLU A 854 15.82 -29.00 -1.18
C GLU A 854 14.45 -29.26 -0.52
N ALA A 855 14.26 -28.81 0.72
CA ALA A 855 12.98 -28.93 1.42
C ALA A 855 11.85 -28.16 0.69
N TRP A 856 12.18 -27.01 0.12
CA TRP A 856 11.30 -26.24 -0.72
C TRP A 856 10.90 -26.99 -2.01
N GLN A 857 11.89 -27.58 -2.68
CA GLN A 857 11.64 -28.41 -3.87
C GLN A 857 10.84 -29.68 -3.55
N MET A 858 11.08 -30.32 -2.42
CA MET A 858 10.31 -31.45 -1.92
C MET A 858 8.84 -31.04 -1.61
N ALA A 859 8.60 -29.82 -1.19
CA ALA A 859 7.26 -29.27 -1.00
C ALA A 859 6.54 -28.92 -2.32
N GLY A 860 7.16 -29.14 -3.47
CA GLY A 860 6.55 -29.03 -4.79
C GLY A 860 6.87 -27.77 -5.58
N ALA A 861 7.70 -26.87 -5.05
CA ALA A 861 8.07 -25.61 -5.73
C ALA A 861 9.48 -25.67 -6.34
N ASP A 862 9.73 -24.86 -7.36
CA ASP A 862 11.04 -24.56 -7.96
C ASP A 862 11.89 -25.77 -8.38
N ARG A 863 11.24 -26.84 -8.85
CA ARG A 863 11.95 -28.09 -9.25
C ARG A 863 12.91 -27.89 -10.43
N ASP A 864 12.54 -27.02 -11.37
CA ASP A 864 13.33 -26.67 -12.56
C ASP A 864 13.94 -25.26 -12.45
N SER A 865 13.92 -24.68 -11.27
CA SER A 865 14.55 -23.38 -10.99
C SER A 865 16.02 -23.56 -10.67
N VAL A 866 16.82 -22.53 -10.91
CA VAL A 866 18.26 -22.57 -10.70
C VAL A 866 18.71 -21.55 -9.66
N VAL A 867 19.62 -21.96 -8.78
CA VAL A 867 20.34 -21.07 -7.87
C VAL A 867 21.65 -20.71 -8.56
N ALA A 868 21.68 -19.57 -9.23
CA ALA A 868 22.82 -19.13 -10.04
C ALA A 868 22.85 -17.61 -10.22
N ASP A 869 24.03 -17.04 -10.43
CA ASP A 869 24.20 -15.63 -10.81
C ASP A 869 23.43 -15.36 -12.12
N PRO A 870 22.47 -14.44 -12.12
CA PRO A 870 21.70 -14.09 -13.31
C PRO A 870 22.55 -13.40 -14.39
N GLN A 871 23.79 -12.99 -14.09
CA GLN A 871 24.76 -12.36 -14.97
C GLN A 871 24.24 -11.06 -15.60
N PHE A 872 23.81 -10.13 -14.77
CA PHE A 872 23.52 -8.76 -15.20
C PHE A 872 24.78 -8.04 -15.69
N VAL A 873 24.62 -7.05 -16.56
CA VAL A 873 25.74 -6.24 -17.06
C VAL A 873 26.42 -5.50 -15.91
N ASP A 874 25.60 -4.73 -15.13
CA ASP A 874 26.09 -4.03 -13.91
C ASP A 874 24.92 -3.70 -12.98
N ALA A 875 24.42 -4.71 -12.26
CA ALA A 875 23.30 -4.53 -11.35
C ALA A 875 23.57 -3.50 -10.23
N ALA A 876 24.81 -3.36 -9.79
CA ALA A 876 25.19 -2.40 -8.75
C ALA A 876 25.03 -0.94 -9.20
N ARG A 877 25.05 -0.69 -10.51
CA ARG A 877 24.77 0.63 -11.12
C ARG A 877 23.39 0.71 -11.76
N GLY A 878 22.50 -0.26 -11.49
CA GLY A 878 21.15 -0.29 -12.03
C GLY A 878 21.03 -0.79 -13.47
N ASP A 879 22.09 -1.39 -14.04
CA ASP A 879 22.05 -2.00 -15.36
C ASP A 879 21.68 -3.48 -15.26
N PHE A 880 20.37 -3.75 -15.30
CA PHE A 880 19.81 -5.10 -15.22
C PHE A 880 19.67 -5.80 -16.58
N ARG A 881 20.34 -5.32 -17.62
CA ARG A 881 20.44 -6.07 -18.88
C ARG A 881 21.22 -7.35 -18.65
N LEU A 882 20.81 -8.44 -19.29
CA LEU A 882 21.44 -9.73 -19.18
C LEU A 882 22.60 -9.90 -20.15
N LYS A 883 23.67 -10.54 -19.71
CA LYS A 883 24.73 -11.03 -20.61
C LYS A 883 24.22 -12.24 -21.41
N PRO A 884 24.80 -12.53 -22.60
CA PRO A 884 24.32 -13.59 -23.48
C PRO A 884 24.26 -15.00 -22.85
N ASP A 885 25.15 -15.28 -21.90
CA ASP A 885 25.25 -16.59 -21.24
C ASP A 885 24.39 -16.73 -20.00
N SER A 886 23.56 -15.74 -19.70
CA SER A 886 22.70 -15.73 -18.51
C SER A 886 21.86 -17.00 -18.38
N PRO A 887 21.80 -17.62 -17.19
CA PRO A 887 20.94 -18.77 -16.94
C PRO A 887 19.46 -18.43 -17.09
N ALA A 888 19.07 -17.17 -16.91
CA ALA A 888 17.69 -16.75 -17.07
C ALA A 888 17.21 -16.89 -18.54
N LEU A 889 18.07 -16.55 -19.50
CA LEU A 889 17.75 -16.72 -20.92
C LEU A 889 17.53 -18.19 -21.30
N LYS A 890 18.26 -19.10 -20.68
CA LYS A 890 18.09 -20.54 -20.89
C LYS A 890 16.77 -21.08 -20.33
N LEU A 891 16.22 -20.45 -19.30
CA LEU A 891 14.90 -20.73 -18.74
C LEU A 891 13.75 -20.02 -19.50
N GLY A 892 14.07 -19.26 -20.57
CA GLY A 892 13.10 -18.57 -21.39
C GLY A 892 12.69 -17.20 -20.85
N PHE A 893 13.55 -16.55 -20.06
CA PHE A 893 13.37 -15.14 -19.68
C PHE A 893 13.55 -14.24 -20.90
N GLU A 894 12.64 -13.30 -21.10
CA GLU A 894 12.68 -12.35 -22.21
C GLU A 894 13.31 -11.03 -21.73
N PRO A 895 14.32 -10.48 -22.41
CA PRO A 895 14.95 -9.22 -22.03
C PRO A 895 13.96 -8.06 -21.94
N ILE A 896 14.11 -7.24 -20.89
CA ILE A 896 13.26 -6.07 -20.65
C ILE A 896 13.89 -4.85 -21.32
N ALA A 897 13.10 -4.07 -22.04
CA ALA A 897 13.52 -2.81 -22.65
C ALA A 897 13.43 -1.66 -21.63
N PHE A 898 14.44 -1.54 -20.76
CA PHE A 898 14.47 -0.56 -19.67
C PHE A 898 14.44 0.89 -20.15
N ASP A 899 14.98 1.17 -21.33
CA ASP A 899 14.98 2.48 -21.97
C ASP A 899 13.59 3.01 -22.31
N LYS A 900 12.59 2.14 -22.33
CA LYS A 900 11.18 2.49 -22.56
C LYS A 900 10.41 2.79 -21.28
N ILE A 901 11.01 2.55 -20.12
CA ILE A 901 10.32 2.73 -18.83
C ILE A 901 10.42 4.17 -18.35
N GLY A 902 9.28 4.77 -18.07
CA GLY A 902 9.16 6.16 -17.61
C GLY A 902 8.78 7.11 -18.75
N PRO A 903 8.80 8.41 -18.46
CA PRO A 903 8.46 9.45 -19.44
C PRO A 903 9.43 9.48 -20.63
N TYR A 904 8.92 9.94 -21.76
CA TYR A 904 9.66 10.09 -23.01
C TYR A 904 9.50 11.50 -23.59
N PRO A 905 10.45 11.97 -24.43
CA PRO A 905 10.34 13.27 -25.09
C PRO A 905 9.10 13.32 -26.00
N ASP A 906 8.30 14.37 -25.82
CA ASP A 906 7.10 14.61 -26.61
C ASP A 906 6.81 16.11 -26.68
N ALA A 907 6.36 16.59 -27.82
CA ALA A 907 5.92 17.99 -27.98
C ALA A 907 4.71 18.34 -27.09
N ALA A 908 3.92 17.33 -26.69
CA ALA A 908 2.78 17.46 -25.78
C ALA A 908 3.18 17.27 -24.30
N ARG A 909 4.43 17.58 -23.93
CA ARG A 909 4.85 17.61 -22.52
C ARG A 909 4.96 19.03 -21.98
N ALA A 910 4.61 19.17 -20.71
CA ALA A 910 4.76 20.44 -19.98
C ALA A 910 6.21 20.87 -19.84
N THR A 911 7.12 19.95 -19.52
CA THR A 911 8.56 20.15 -19.41
C THR A 911 9.35 18.99 -20.00
N TRP A 912 10.45 19.31 -20.70
CA TRP A 912 11.43 18.32 -21.13
C TRP A 912 12.82 18.96 -21.30
N PRO A 913 13.92 18.37 -20.84
CA PRO A 913 13.94 17.18 -19.96
C PRO A 913 13.25 17.45 -18.62
N ILE A 914 12.77 16.38 -17.97
CA ILE A 914 12.25 16.48 -16.62
C ILE A 914 13.43 16.77 -15.68
N ILE A 915 13.36 17.87 -14.97
CA ILE A 915 14.23 18.15 -13.82
C ILE A 915 13.45 17.68 -12.61
N GLU A 916 13.86 16.57 -12.03
CA GLU A 916 13.17 16.01 -10.88
C GLU A 916 13.29 16.94 -9.69
N ALA A 917 12.17 17.23 -9.04
CA ALA A 917 12.16 18.01 -7.82
C ALA A 917 12.94 17.30 -6.72
N GLU A 918 13.89 18.01 -6.14
CA GLU A 918 14.58 17.57 -4.93
C GLU A 918 13.67 17.86 -3.74
N GLY A 919 13.04 16.84 -3.20
CA GLY A 919 12.33 16.92 -1.93
C GLY A 919 13.30 16.71 -0.77
N VAL A 920 12.94 17.21 0.41
CA VAL A 920 13.58 16.79 1.65
C VAL A 920 13.24 15.31 1.85
N ARG A 921 14.23 14.47 1.73
CA ARG A 921 14.10 13.02 1.99
C ARG A 921 14.60 12.77 3.40
N GLU A 922 13.67 12.49 4.30
CA GLU A 922 13.99 12.23 5.71
C GLU A 922 14.94 11.05 5.87
N HIS A 923 14.78 10.06 5.03
CA HIS A 923 15.57 8.84 5.05
C HIS A 923 15.87 8.42 3.61
N PRO A 924 17.05 8.78 3.07
CA PRO A 924 17.53 8.20 1.82
C PRO A 924 17.75 6.69 1.96
N GLU A 925 17.86 6.21 3.18
CA GLU A 925 18.02 4.83 3.60
C GLU A 925 16.75 4.35 4.32
N TRP A 926 16.66 3.06 4.55
CA TRP A 926 15.52 2.36 5.14
C TRP A 926 15.07 2.91 6.49
N LEU A 927 13.81 3.27 6.61
CA LEU A 927 13.17 3.58 7.89
C LEU A 927 12.98 2.29 8.68
N THR A 928 13.73 2.11 9.74
CA THR A 928 13.55 0.97 10.65
C THR A 928 12.48 1.25 11.72
N SER A 929 12.40 2.45 12.22
CA SER A 929 11.31 2.94 13.09
C SER A 929 11.38 4.46 13.23
N VAL A 930 10.23 5.12 13.36
CA VAL A 930 10.17 6.51 13.81
C VAL A 930 10.05 6.49 15.33
N PRO A 931 11.01 7.05 16.08
CA PRO A 931 10.90 7.12 17.54
C PRO A 931 9.68 7.94 17.93
N ILE A 932 8.79 7.37 18.73
CA ILE A 932 7.72 8.14 19.39
C ILE A 932 8.37 8.93 20.51
N PRO A 933 8.32 10.27 20.50
CA PRO A 933 8.86 11.09 21.60
C PRO A 933 8.22 10.69 22.93
N LYS A 934 9.05 10.40 23.94
CA LYS A 934 8.60 9.99 25.28
C LYS A 934 7.85 11.13 25.97
#